data_4bfccdef06acac70d10be4a461d268bf
#
_entry.id   4bfccdef06acac70d10be4a461d268bf
#
_cell.length_a   1.000
_cell.length_b   1.000
_cell.length_c   1.000
_cell.angle_alpha   90.00
_cell.angle_beta   90.00
_cell.angle_gamma   90.00
#
_symmetry.space_group_name_H-M   'P 1'
#
loop_
_entity.id
_entity.type
_entity.pdbx_description
1 polymer ?
#
loop_
_entity_poly.entity_id
_entity_poly.type
_entity_poly.pdbx_seq_one_letter_code
_entity_poly.pdbx_strand_id
1 'polypeptide(L)'
;QKRKLLQLYRVLPRSFVFVLKGNMSLRRTCRELVLQVVLRKAMKSGGDGLDRFQLVVDAATLRVINSFLRMGDLHAEGVTSVELIEESREPLPGLDAMYFLKPLPELVESVLADFKTAAALQHRQVHFCFTKPVEQSLLSRLTEAPHLAPRVRSFVEVPMNFVLVQDRGFHFDIPEAITGLFPVPDSQLVSDVVQKLVDVCRCLQTMSPNIRCQSDLCHTIGERVLRELNLHKAPTTPSQPCQLLILERSLDMAAALVHEYSYEACVFDLLDGNMFDADRNVVTLKTSGDNKDKEMLLEDPLWEELKYMHIEAARSHVEAKVDDIKRQNVQKSTAISTSAMLEQLRAAPEMRDAVDRMSLHLAMIMQVHGRLSHEQILDPLHLGLLEQDIACGVDRNGKDVKIVNLQQTLLKIFTDRPELASEMKLRLLMLFFACVANIPEANRSKLMDAAKLEPEDHQVLIAMLRTRLMEVPESQRLKQGTGCAHRVTKQQALKFKKNAVAEGRFELSRFEPRLKEVLEQLAEDRLSLEDFGVCQSTANEFGLREAGYAELGAPAIQAKDDWSFASVAGIVEAEKTEVSHRIIVFVLGGFTHSELRVAKEVQEKLPRGTEVLVGGTSLLTPKRLIRALRPKTDTAEGKNGRVGE
;
A
#
# COMPACT_ATOMS: atom_id res chain seq x y z
N GLN A 1 9.34 -37.77 21.09
CA GLN A 1 9.60 -36.71 20.11
C GLN A 1 8.34 -35.87 19.82
N LYS A 2 7.20 -36.48 19.46
CA LYS A 2 5.89 -35.79 19.27
C LYS A 2 5.49 -34.93 20.47
N ARG A 3 5.69 -35.40 21.71
CA ARG A 3 5.48 -34.62 22.94
C ARG A 3 6.44 -33.43 23.06
N LYS A 4 7.70 -33.58 22.63
CA LYS A 4 8.72 -32.53 22.70
C LYS A 4 8.46 -31.41 21.68
N LEU A 5 8.03 -31.74 20.45
CA LEU A 5 7.62 -30.80 19.43
C LEU A 5 6.31 -30.09 19.78
N LEU A 6 5.32 -30.83 20.30
CA LEU A 6 4.11 -30.24 20.87
C LEU A 6 4.38 -29.39 22.11
N GLN A 7 5.45 -29.70 22.89
CA GLN A 7 5.93 -28.82 23.96
C GLN A 7 6.63 -27.57 23.41
N LEU A 8 7.44 -27.67 22.35
CA LEU A 8 8.01 -26.49 21.65
C LEU A 8 6.92 -25.59 21.10
N TYR A 9 5.84 -26.16 20.54
CA TYR A 9 4.68 -25.42 20.09
C TYR A 9 3.81 -24.86 21.24
N ARG A 10 3.72 -25.60 22.39
CA ARG A 10 2.95 -25.17 23.57
C ARG A 10 3.71 -24.21 24.50
N VAL A 11 5.04 -24.22 24.48
CA VAL A 11 5.89 -23.36 25.32
C VAL A 11 5.95 -21.92 24.79
N LEU A 12 5.61 -21.73 23.50
CA LEU A 12 5.36 -20.39 23.00
C LEU A 12 3.89 -20.06 23.27
N PRO A 13 3.57 -19.17 24.23
CA PRO A 13 2.20 -18.80 24.49
C PRO A 13 1.57 -18.29 23.18
N ARG A 14 0.36 -18.76 22.84
CA ARG A 14 -0.46 -18.26 21.71
C ARG A 14 -0.70 -16.75 21.80
N SER A 15 -0.38 -16.16 22.93
CA SER A 15 -0.29 -14.71 23.19
C SER A 15 1.19 -14.30 23.34
N PHE A 16 1.98 -14.42 22.26
CA PHE A 16 3.23 -13.70 22.21
C PHE A 16 2.91 -12.21 22.07
N VAL A 17 2.74 -11.56 23.22
CA VAL A 17 2.84 -10.11 23.28
C VAL A 17 4.31 -9.80 23.10
N PHE A 18 4.71 -9.52 21.88
CA PHE A 18 6.04 -8.98 21.61
C PHE A 18 6.08 -7.58 22.23
N VAL A 19 6.56 -7.49 23.46
CA VAL A 19 6.85 -6.20 24.07
C VAL A 19 8.12 -5.67 23.40
N LEU A 20 7.99 -5.15 22.22
CA LEU A 20 9.01 -4.28 21.65
C LEU A 20 9.03 -3.03 22.52
N LYS A 21 10.19 -2.68 23.06
CA LYS A 21 10.34 -1.50 23.91
C LYS A 21 10.10 -0.25 23.07
N GLY A 22 9.09 0.53 23.43
CA GLY A 22 8.77 1.83 22.82
C GLY A 22 7.76 1.77 21.67
N ASN A 23 7.14 2.91 21.40
CA ASN A 23 6.15 3.13 20.35
C ASN A 23 6.89 3.39 19.03
N MET A 24 7.04 2.37 18.19
CA MET A 24 7.75 2.45 16.93
C MET A 24 6.79 2.60 15.74
N SER A 25 7.28 3.20 14.66
CA SER A 25 6.56 3.20 13.37
C SER A 25 6.33 1.78 12.86
N LEU A 26 5.32 1.59 11.98
CA LEU A 26 4.97 0.28 11.44
C LEU A 26 6.19 -0.40 10.78
N ARG A 27 6.94 0.30 9.93
CA ARG A 27 8.13 -0.25 9.27
C ARG A 27 9.18 -0.72 10.27
N ARG A 28 9.47 0.12 11.27
CA ARG A 28 10.44 -0.23 12.31
C ARG A 28 9.96 -1.41 13.16
N THR A 29 8.67 -1.46 13.48
CA THR A 29 8.06 -2.58 14.22
C THR A 29 8.22 -3.89 13.45
N CYS A 30 7.89 -3.93 12.16
CA CYS A 30 8.06 -5.11 11.32
C CYS A 30 9.53 -5.54 11.22
N ARG A 31 10.44 -4.57 11.02
CA ARG A 31 11.88 -4.83 10.96
C ARG A 31 12.40 -5.47 12.26
N GLU A 32 12.11 -4.85 13.41
CA GLU A 32 12.56 -5.36 14.71
C GLU A 32 11.92 -6.72 15.03
N LEU A 33 10.66 -6.93 14.64
CA LEU A 33 10.00 -8.22 14.83
C LEU A 33 10.75 -9.35 14.12
N VAL A 34 11.12 -9.17 12.85
CA VAL A 34 11.89 -10.18 12.12
C VAL A 34 13.30 -10.33 12.67
N LEU A 35 14.04 -9.25 12.83
CA LEU A 35 15.42 -9.33 13.27
C LEU A 35 15.56 -9.89 14.69
N GLN A 36 14.75 -9.40 15.64
CA GLN A 36 14.89 -9.77 17.05
C GLN A 36 14.23 -11.09 17.38
N VAL A 37 13.03 -11.33 16.85
CA VAL A 37 12.20 -12.48 17.23
C VAL A 37 12.42 -13.65 16.31
N VAL A 38 12.36 -13.42 14.98
CA VAL A 38 12.50 -14.52 14.02
C VAL A 38 13.96 -14.96 13.93
N LEU A 39 14.87 -14.06 13.63
CA LEU A 39 16.26 -14.42 13.35
C LEU A 39 17.06 -14.63 14.66
N ARG A 40 17.21 -13.61 15.49
CA ARG A 40 18.08 -13.71 16.67
C ARG A 40 17.60 -14.67 17.73
N LYS A 41 16.29 -14.63 18.08
CA LYS A 41 15.77 -15.46 19.18
C LYS A 41 15.61 -16.91 18.76
N ALA A 42 15.13 -17.18 17.55
CA ALA A 42 14.97 -18.55 17.06
C ALA A 42 16.34 -19.25 16.88
N MET A 43 17.34 -18.52 16.38
CA MET A 43 18.68 -19.08 16.14
C MET A 43 19.49 -19.26 17.43
N LYS A 44 19.34 -18.38 18.44
CA LYS A 44 20.00 -18.53 19.76
C LYS A 44 19.54 -19.75 20.54
N SER A 45 18.44 -20.35 20.18
CA SER A 45 17.97 -21.61 20.80
C SER A 45 18.82 -22.84 20.41
N GLY A 46 19.77 -22.69 19.49
CA GLY A 46 20.51 -23.77 18.87
C GLY A 46 21.95 -24.03 19.33
N GLY A 47 22.58 -23.13 20.16
CA GLY A 47 23.93 -23.37 20.62
C GLY A 47 24.97 -22.28 20.29
N ASP A 48 26.20 -22.50 20.62
CA ASP A 48 27.30 -21.54 20.64
C ASP A 48 27.69 -20.98 19.26
N GLY A 49 27.48 -19.68 19.05
CA GLY A 49 28.09 -18.94 17.95
C GLY A 49 27.09 -18.31 16.99
N LEU A 50 27.54 -17.36 16.21
CA LEU A 50 26.86 -16.79 15.04
C LEU A 50 26.83 -17.88 13.94
N ASP A 51 25.91 -18.83 14.05
CA ASP A 51 25.73 -19.85 13.02
C ASP A 51 25.18 -19.20 11.77
N ARG A 52 25.89 -19.36 10.68
CA ARG A 52 25.40 -19.04 9.34
C ARG A 52 24.29 -20.00 8.95
N PHE A 53 23.23 -19.46 8.36
CA PHE A 53 22.07 -20.25 7.96
C PHE A 53 21.46 -19.74 6.65
N GLN A 54 20.68 -20.60 6.03
CA GLN A 54 19.92 -20.29 4.84
C GLN A 54 18.50 -19.85 5.22
N LEU A 55 17.99 -18.81 4.57
CA LEU A 55 16.61 -18.39 4.69
C LEU A 55 15.82 -18.94 3.49
N VAL A 56 14.87 -19.83 3.75
CA VAL A 56 13.97 -20.39 2.73
C VAL A 56 12.60 -19.74 2.88
N VAL A 57 12.09 -19.13 1.82
CA VAL A 57 10.85 -18.34 1.82
C VAL A 57 9.96 -18.73 0.66
N ASP A 58 8.65 -18.52 0.77
CA ASP A 58 7.76 -18.51 -0.38
C ASP A 58 7.74 -17.12 -1.04
N ALA A 59 7.32 -17.04 -2.31
CA ALA A 59 7.32 -15.80 -3.10
C ALA A 59 6.53 -14.68 -2.42
N ALA A 60 5.41 -14.98 -1.76
CA ALA A 60 4.61 -13.99 -1.08
C ALA A 60 5.28 -13.49 0.22
N THR A 61 5.89 -14.38 0.99
CA THR A 61 6.67 -14.02 2.19
C THR A 61 7.91 -13.22 1.81
N LEU A 62 8.58 -13.54 0.69
CA LEU A 62 9.69 -12.75 0.17
C LEU A 62 9.27 -11.30 -0.14
N ARG A 63 8.11 -11.10 -0.76
CA ARG A 63 7.56 -9.74 -1.02
C ARG A 63 7.32 -8.98 0.30
N VAL A 64 6.78 -9.65 1.31
CA VAL A 64 6.58 -9.06 2.64
C VAL A 64 7.93 -8.61 3.23
N ILE A 65 8.92 -9.49 3.27
CA ILE A 65 10.24 -9.20 3.85
C ILE A 65 10.94 -8.07 3.08
N ASN A 66 10.95 -8.12 1.77
CA ASN A 66 11.59 -7.11 0.91
C ASN A 66 10.97 -5.71 1.05
N SER A 67 9.73 -5.61 1.57
CA SER A 67 9.07 -4.32 1.78
C SER A 67 9.69 -3.51 2.94
N PHE A 68 10.49 -4.12 3.83
CA PHE A 68 11.08 -3.43 5.00
C PHE A 68 12.49 -3.88 5.39
N LEU A 69 13.04 -4.97 4.82
CA LEU A 69 14.40 -5.46 5.04
C LEU A 69 15.19 -5.51 3.73
N ARG A 70 16.50 -5.34 3.86
CA ARG A 70 17.45 -5.47 2.77
C ARG A 70 18.37 -6.66 2.99
N MET A 71 18.96 -7.18 1.92
CA MET A 71 19.89 -8.30 2.00
C MET A 71 21.05 -8.03 2.96
N GLY A 72 21.54 -6.78 3.03
CA GLY A 72 22.56 -6.38 4.01
C GLY A 72 22.13 -6.54 5.46
N ASP A 73 20.84 -6.28 5.77
CA ASP A 73 20.28 -6.49 7.10
C ASP A 73 20.24 -7.97 7.47
N LEU A 74 19.86 -8.82 6.51
CA LEU A 74 19.79 -10.27 6.66
C LEU A 74 21.21 -10.87 6.82
N HIS A 75 22.17 -10.42 6.02
CA HIS A 75 23.57 -10.84 6.14
C HIS A 75 24.17 -10.46 7.51
N ALA A 76 23.85 -9.29 8.04
CA ALA A 76 24.28 -8.88 9.37
C ALA A 76 23.76 -9.80 10.49
N GLU A 77 22.67 -10.51 10.26
CA GLU A 77 22.09 -11.49 11.21
C GLU A 77 22.50 -12.95 10.89
N GLY A 78 23.46 -13.17 9.97
CA GLY A 78 24.01 -14.48 9.66
C GLY A 78 23.33 -15.24 8.52
N VAL A 79 22.35 -14.64 7.82
CA VAL A 79 21.76 -15.23 6.63
C VAL A 79 22.77 -15.27 5.50
N THR A 80 23.07 -16.44 4.97
CA THR A 80 24.04 -16.63 3.86
C THR A 80 23.40 -16.47 2.49
N SER A 81 22.18 -16.97 2.32
CA SER A 81 21.39 -16.87 1.09
C SER A 81 19.91 -16.89 1.42
N VAL A 82 19.12 -16.31 0.51
CA VAL A 82 17.66 -16.37 0.53
C VAL A 82 17.21 -17.14 -0.71
N GLU A 83 16.41 -18.18 -0.52
CA GLU A 83 15.95 -19.03 -1.62
C GLU A 83 14.44 -19.24 -1.57
N LEU A 84 13.87 -19.40 -2.75
CA LEU A 84 12.44 -19.70 -2.90
C LEU A 84 12.19 -21.19 -2.72
N ILE A 85 11.15 -21.50 -1.94
CA ILE A 85 10.77 -22.90 -1.70
C ILE A 85 10.15 -23.54 -2.96
N GLU A 86 9.61 -22.73 -3.85
CA GLU A 86 9.02 -23.17 -5.12
C GLU A 86 10.06 -23.53 -6.18
N GLU A 87 11.32 -23.14 -5.99
CA GLU A 87 12.41 -23.38 -6.93
C GLU A 87 13.24 -24.62 -6.54
N SER A 88 13.95 -25.17 -7.53
CA SER A 88 14.90 -26.27 -7.28
C SER A 88 16.13 -25.74 -6.54
N ARG A 89 16.46 -26.37 -5.43
CA ARG A 89 17.53 -25.95 -4.52
C ARG A 89 18.57 -27.06 -4.37
N GLU A 90 19.84 -26.66 -4.24
CA GLU A 90 20.90 -27.61 -3.92
C GLU A 90 20.87 -27.98 -2.44
N PRO A 91 21.03 -29.28 -2.10
CA PRO A 91 21.11 -29.72 -0.71
C PRO A 91 22.33 -29.16 0.02
N LEU A 92 22.10 -28.56 1.18
CA LEU A 92 23.14 -28.03 2.08
C LEU A 92 23.09 -28.71 3.46
N PRO A 93 23.38 -30.02 3.55
CA PRO A 93 23.15 -30.80 4.78
C PRO A 93 24.05 -30.39 5.96
N GLY A 94 25.08 -29.60 5.72
CA GLY A 94 25.95 -29.01 6.75
C GLY A 94 25.46 -27.68 7.31
N LEU A 95 24.44 -27.06 6.70
CA LEU A 95 23.93 -25.74 7.05
C LEU A 95 22.57 -25.86 7.70
N ASP A 96 22.28 -24.98 8.66
CA ASP A 96 20.94 -24.84 9.23
C ASP A 96 20.06 -23.98 8.33
N ALA A 97 18.74 -24.15 8.40
CA ALA A 97 17.80 -23.34 7.64
C ALA A 97 16.66 -22.79 8.49
N MET A 98 16.27 -21.57 8.17
CA MET A 98 15.03 -20.95 8.61
C MET A 98 14.02 -21.00 7.47
N TYR A 99 12.95 -21.75 7.64
CA TYR A 99 11.79 -21.77 6.73
C TYR A 99 10.80 -20.72 7.21
N PHE A 100 10.74 -19.58 6.51
CA PHE A 100 9.80 -18.50 6.80
C PHE A 100 8.72 -18.46 5.73
N LEU A 101 7.56 -19.05 6.03
CA LEU A 101 6.55 -19.42 5.04
C LEU A 101 5.14 -19.02 5.47
N LYS A 102 4.25 -18.90 4.48
CA LYS A 102 2.82 -19.02 4.72
C LYS A 102 2.47 -20.47 5.07
N PRO A 103 1.59 -20.75 6.06
CA PRO A 103 1.19 -22.11 6.36
C PRO A 103 0.12 -22.59 5.38
N LEU A 104 0.54 -22.90 4.15
CA LEU A 104 -0.28 -23.46 3.09
C LEU A 104 0.04 -24.96 2.89
N PRO A 105 -0.95 -25.80 2.55
CA PRO A 105 -0.74 -27.22 2.35
C PRO A 105 0.37 -27.53 1.33
N GLU A 106 0.39 -26.83 0.18
CA GLU A 106 1.38 -27.00 -0.89
C GLU A 106 2.81 -26.68 -0.42
N LEU A 107 2.98 -25.62 0.37
CA LEU A 107 4.30 -25.25 0.89
C LEU A 107 4.79 -26.23 1.96
N VAL A 108 3.86 -26.76 2.78
CA VAL A 108 4.18 -27.82 3.74
C VAL A 108 4.60 -29.09 3.01
N GLU A 109 3.96 -29.45 1.87
CA GLU A 109 4.40 -30.57 1.02
C GLU A 109 5.82 -30.35 0.49
N SER A 110 6.14 -29.14 0.03
CA SER A 110 7.50 -28.82 -0.45
C SER A 110 8.53 -28.96 0.67
N VAL A 111 8.20 -28.52 1.90
CA VAL A 111 9.06 -28.76 3.08
C VAL A 111 9.24 -30.25 3.35
N LEU A 112 8.17 -31.05 3.29
CA LEU A 112 8.25 -32.48 3.52
C LEU A 112 9.08 -33.21 2.44
N ALA A 113 9.04 -32.72 1.20
CA ALA A 113 9.85 -33.24 0.10
C ALA A 113 11.36 -33.01 0.33
N ASP A 114 11.76 -31.89 0.94
CA ASP A 114 13.16 -31.59 1.31
C ASP A 114 13.76 -32.62 2.29
N PHE A 115 12.91 -33.35 3.02
CA PHE A 115 13.32 -34.31 4.04
C PHE A 115 12.71 -35.71 3.82
N LYS A 116 12.32 -36.04 2.58
CA LYS A 116 11.62 -37.27 2.27
C LYS A 116 12.46 -38.53 2.54
N THR A 117 13.76 -38.49 2.28
CA THR A 117 14.69 -39.59 2.50
C THR A 117 15.96 -39.09 3.20
N ALA A 118 16.75 -40.05 3.76
CA ALA A 118 18.05 -39.69 4.37
C ALA A 118 19.05 -39.12 3.34
N ALA A 119 18.92 -39.49 2.07
CA ALA A 119 19.76 -38.99 0.98
C ALA A 119 19.31 -37.63 0.46
N ALA A 120 18.03 -37.21 0.69
CA ALA A 120 17.46 -35.94 0.24
C ALA A 120 17.43 -34.87 1.35
N LEU A 121 18.31 -35.02 2.35
CA LEU A 121 18.35 -34.03 3.44
C LEU A 121 18.90 -32.70 2.98
N GLN A 122 18.03 -31.70 2.92
CA GLN A 122 18.41 -30.35 2.50
C GLN A 122 19.27 -29.65 3.55
N HIS A 123 18.97 -29.82 4.89
CA HIS A 123 19.60 -29.03 5.94
C HIS A 123 19.90 -29.85 7.21
N ARG A 124 20.87 -29.38 8.01
CA ARG A 124 21.30 -29.97 9.29
C ARG A 124 20.21 -29.85 10.35
N GLN A 125 19.73 -28.61 10.59
CA GLN A 125 18.67 -28.28 11.53
C GLN A 125 17.69 -27.33 10.88
N VAL A 126 16.47 -27.30 11.39
CA VAL A 126 15.37 -26.54 10.81
C VAL A 126 14.71 -25.66 11.87
N HIS A 127 14.51 -24.42 11.51
CA HIS A 127 13.76 -23.44 12.26
C HIS A 127 12.53 -23.05 11.43
N PHE A 128 11.35 -23.09 12.02
CA PHE A 128 10.12 -22.67 11.35
C PHE A 128 9.65 -21.32 11.84
N CYS A 129 9.33 -20.43 10.92
CA CYS A 129 8.59 -19.23 11.13
C CYS A 129 7.40 -19.19 10.16
N PHE A 130 6.19 -19.02 10.67
CA PHE A 130 4.99 -18.91 9.85
C PHE A 130 4.35 -17.53 9.99
N THR A 131 3.85 -16.99 8.86
CA THR A 131 3.25 -15.64 8.80
C THR A 131 1.88 -15.53 9.45
N LYS A 132 1.25 -16.64 9.81
CA LYS A 132 -0.02 -16.76 10.54
C LYS A 132 -0.05 -18.07 11.31
N PRO A 133 -1.02 -18.26 12.24
CA PRO A 133 -1.18 -19.51 12.97
C PRO A 133 -1.34 -20.71 12.04
N VAL A 134 -0.66 -21.82 12.40
CA VAL A 134 -0.67 -23.07 11.62
C VAL A 134 -1.82 -23.96 12.07
N GLU A 135 -2.57 -24.48 11.11
CA GLU A 135 -3.62 -25.45 11.39
C GLU A 135 -3.06 -26.74 11.99
N GLN A 136 -3.83 -27.35 12.91
CA GLN A 136 -3.40 -28.56 13.60
C GLN A 136 -3.12 -29.73 12.64
N SER A 137 -3.81 -29.81 11.53
CA SER A 137 -3.62 -30.79 10.46
C SER A 137 -2.21 -30.69 9.85
N LEU A 138 -1.80 -29.46 9.46
CA LEU A 138 -0.49 -29.20 8.88
C LEU A 138 0.64 -29.37 9.91
N LEU A 139 0.40 -28.95 11.15
CA LEU A 139 1.35 -29.13 12.24
C LEU A 139 1.59 -30.64 12.50
N SER A 140 0.55 -31.46 12.51
CA SER A 140 0.68 -32.92 12.67
C SER A 140 1.56 -33.55 11.60
N ARG A 141 1.39 -33.13 10.35
CA ARG A 141 2.20 -33.60 9.21
C ARG A 141 3.69 -33.27 9.37
N LEU A 142 4.01 -32.04 9.75
CA LEU A 142 5.40 -31.62 10.02
C LEU A 142 6.02 -32.39 11.20
N THR A 143 5.23 -32.66 12.25
CA THR A 143 5.73 -33.32 13.47
C THR A 143 5.82 -34.84 13.35
N GLU A 144 5.11 -35.48 12.41
CA GLU A 144 5.11 -36.89 12.16
C GLU A 144 6.14 -37.34 11.10
N ALA A 145 6.72 -36.38 10.35
CA ALA A 145 7.73 -36.66 9.33
C ALA A 145 9.03 -37.19 9.94
N PRO A 146 9.46 -38.47 9.63
CA PRO A 146 10.50 -39.14 10.39
C PRO A 146 11.89 -38.50 10.25
N HIS A 147 12.21 -37.92 9.09
CA HIS A 147 13.52 -37.30 8.83
C HIS A 147 13.54 -35.80 9.20
N LEU A 148 12.40 -35.13 9.23
CA LEU A 148 12.26 -33.70 9.57
C LEU A 148 12.15 -33.49 11.09
N ALA A 149 11.26 -34.21 11.76
CA ALA A 149 10.92 -34.01 13.17
C ALA A 149 12.13 -34.00 14.12
N PRO A 150 13.18 -34.82 13.97
CA PRO A 150 14.37 -34.76 14.82
C PRO A 150 15.21 -33.48 14.62
N ARG A 151 15.06 -32.82 13.50
CA ARG A 151 15.85 -31.64 13.09
C ARG A 151 15.22 -30.32 13.46
N VAL A 152 13.93 -30.32 13.78
CA VAL A 152 13.21 -29.08 14.17
C VAL A 152 13.73 -28.58 15.51
N ARG A 153 14.16 -27.32 15.54
CA ARG A 153 14.70 -26.62 16.73
C ARG A 153 13.81 -25.55 17.28
N SER A 154 13.17 -24.80 16.41
CA SER A 154 12.25 -23.75 16.83
C SER A 154 11.03 -23.69 15.91
N PHE A 155 9.94 -23.17 16.47
CA PHE A 155 8.68 -22.95 15.79
C PHE A 155 8.11 -21.63 16.26
N VAL A 156 7.99 -20.67 15.34
CA VAL A 156 7.54 -19.31 15.64
C VAL A 156 6.40 -18.93 14.69
N GLU A 157 5.40 -18.27 15.20
CA GLU A 157 4.33 -17.66 14.41
C GLU A 157 4.40 -16.13 14.58
N VAL A 158 4.37 -15.40 13.47
CA VAL A 158 4.41 -13.93 13.48
C VAL A 158 3.25 -13.36 12.67
N PRO A 159 2.55 -12.33 13.16
CA PRO A 159 1.41 -11.74 12.46
C PRO A 159 1.89 -10.80 11.34
N MET A 160 2.45 -11.36 10.26
CA MET A 160 3.06 -10.61 9.17
C MET A 160 2.55 -11.06 7.81
N ASN A 161 1.27 -10.76 7.53
CA ASN A 161 0.61 -11.17 6.29
C ASN A 161 0.13 -9.94 5.49
N PHE A 162 0.98 -8.93 5.40
CA PHE A 162 0.75 -7.68 4.67
C PHE A 162 2.07 -7.12 4.14
N VAL A 163 1.99 -6.40 3.02
CA VAL A 163 3.14 -5.76 2.36
C VAL A 163 3.17 -4.29 2.74
N LEU A 164 4.32 -3.77 3.14
CA LEU A 164 4.49 -2.35 3.43
C LEU A 164 4.67 -1.54 2.14
N VAL A 165 4.09 -0.35 2.15
CA VAL A 165 4.30 0.66 1.12
C VAL A 165 4.93 1.87 1.81
N GLN A 166 6.22 2.05 1.60
CA GLN A 166 6.99 3.08 2.29
C GLN A 166 6.90 2.95 3.83
N ASP A 167 6.90 4.08 4.55
CA ASP A 167 6.89 4.08 6.01
C ASP A 167 5.48 4.09 6.61
N ARG A 168 4.46 4.43 5.81
CA ARG A 168 3.10 4.69 6.29
C ARG A 168 1.99 3.96 5.58
N GLY A 169 2.30 3.21 4.53
CA GLY A 169 1.33 2.44 3.77
C GLY A 169 1.45 0.94 4.02
N PHE A 170 0.34 0.20 3.85
CA PHE A 170 0.35 -1.25 3.80
C PHE A 170 -0.79 -1.79 2.96
N HIS A 171 -0.60 -2.92 2.30
CA HIS A 171 -1.69 -3.60 1.60
C HIS A 171 -1.66 -5.11 1.81
N PHE A 172 -2.79 -5.73 1.54
CA PHE A 172 -2.97 -7.16 1.75
C PHE A 172 -2.64 -8.02 0.54
N ASP A 173 -2.27 -7.37 -0.57
CA ASP A 173 -1.96 -8.03 -1.83
C ASP A 173 -3.14 -8.88 -2.36
N ILE A 174 -4.34 -8.28 -2.36
CA ILE A 174 -5.59 -8.88 -2.83
C ILE A 174 -6.19 -7.97 -3.91
N PRO A 175 -5.63 -7.96 -5.14
CA PRO A 175 -6.13 -7.09 -6.21
C PRO A 175 -7.57 -7.38 -6.61
N GLU A 176 -8.01 -8.64 -6.53
CA GLU A 176 -9.37 -9.09 -6.81
C GLU A 176 -10.41 -8.64 -5.77
N ALA A 177 -9.99 -8.04 -4.66
CA ALA A 177 -10.92 -7.61 -3.61
C ALA A 177 -12.00 -6.66 -4.11
N ILE A 178 -11.71 -5.86 -5.16
CA ILE A 178 -12.69 -4.92 -5.71
C ILE A 178 -13.88 -5.62 -6.35
N THR A 179 -13.70 -6.79 -6.94
CA THR A 179 -14.78 -7.60 -7.54
C THR A 179 -15.32 -8.66 -6.58
N GLY A 180 -14.50 -9.11 -5.62
CA GLY A 180 -14.88 -10.13 -4.65
C GLY A 180 -15.63 -9.58 -3.43
N LEU A 181 -15.48 -8.29 -3.12
CA LEU A 181 -16.21 -7.64 -2.02
C LEU A 181 -17.47 -6.89 -2.50
N PHE A 182 -17.54 -6.53 -3.80
CA PHE A 182 -18.60 -5.68 -4.34
C PHE A 182 -19.25 -6.28 -5.59
N PRO A 183 -20.58 -6.22 -5.73
CA PRO A 183 -21.57 -5.66 -4.81
C PRO A 183 -21.96 -6.64 -3.69
N VAL A 184 -21.64 -7.91 -3.80
CA VAL A 184 -21.96 -8.96 -2.83
C VAL A 184 -20.63 -9.55 -2.31
N PRO A 185 -20.36 -9.38 -1.01
CA PRO A 185 -19.06 -9.79 -0.46
C PRO A 185 -18.93 -11.31 -0.37
N ASP A 186 -17.80 -11.83 -0.84
CA ASP A 186 -17.38 -13.20 -0.60
C ASP A 186 -17.02 -13.38 0.89
N SER A 187 -17.64 -14.36 1.53
CA SER A 187 -17.49 -14.62 2.97
C SER A 187 -16.08 -15.03 3.36
N GLN A 188 -15.38 -15.78 2.49
CA GLN A 188 -14.00 -16.20 2.72
C GLN A 188 -13.06 -15.01 2.62
N LEU A 189 -13.24 -14.19 1.61
CA LEU A 189 -12.46 -12.96 1.41
C LEU A 189 -12.64 -11.98 2.57
N VAL A 190 -13.89 -11.81 3.06
CA VAL A 190 -14.15 -11.00 4.26
C VAL A 190 -13.42 -11.58 5.47
N SER A 191 -13.38 -12.90 5.64
CA SER A 191 -12.64 -13.53 6.74
C SER A 191 -11.15 -13.30 6.64
N ASP A 192 -10.58 -13.38 5.44
CA ASP A 192 -9.15 -13.12 5.19
C ASP A 192 -8.79 -11.65 5.47
N VAL A 193 -9.64 -10.70 5.06
CA VAL A 193 -9.46 -9.27 5.35
C VAL A 193 -9.49 -9.02 6.86
N VAL A 194 -10.45 -9.59 7.57
CA VAL A 194 -10.54 -9.49 9.04
C VAL A 194 -9.28 -10.01 9.70
N GLN A 195 -8.82 -11.22 9.33
CA GLN A 195 -7.63 -11.81 9.93
C GLN A 195 -6.38 -10.95 9.69
N LYS A 196 -6.20 -10.43 8.49
CA LYS A 196 -5.07 -9.56 8.16
C LYS A 196 -5.12 -8.22 8.89
N LEU A 197 -6.31 -7.63 9.09
CA LEU A 197 -6.47 -6.42 9.91
C LEU A 197 -6.12 -6.69 11.39
N VAL A 198 -6.55 -7.84 11.91
CA VAL A 198 -6.17 -8.30 13.26
C VAL A 198 -4.65 -8.44 13.36
N ASP A 199 -3.99 -9.01 12.34
CA ASP A 199 -2.53 -9.17 12.31
C ASP A 199 -1.81 -7.81 12.32
N VAL A 200 -2.29 -6.82 11.56
CA VAL A 200 -1.77 -5.43 11.61
C VAL A 200 -1.92 -4.84 13.01
N CYS A 201 -3.12 -4.93 13.61
CA CYS A 201 -3.37 -4.42 14.96
C CYS A 201 -2.48 -5.10 16.00
N ARG A 202 -2.27 -6.40 15.91
CA ARG A 202 -1.38 -7.16 16.80
C ARG A 202 0.08 -6.77 16.60
N CYS A 203 0.53 -6.62 15.37
CA CYS A 203 1.87 -6.15 15.04
C CYS A 203 2.13 -4.77 15.68
N LEU A 204 1.16 -3.86 15.60
CA LEU A 204 1.22 -2.52 16.15
C LEU A 204 0.89 -2.41 17.65
N GLN A 205 0.56 -3.53 18.30
CA GLN A 205 0.11 -3.57 19.71
C GLN A 205 -1.13 -2.72 20.00
N THR A 206 -2.01 -2.55 19.01
CA THR A 206 -3.27 -1.80 19.12
C THR A 206 -4.44 -2.77 19.35
N MET A 207 -4.55 -3.29 20.59
CA MET A 207 -5.50 -4.36 20.92
C MET A 207 -6.92 -3.87 21.23
N SER A 208 -7.17 -2.58 21.27
CA SER A 208 -8.48 -1.98 21.51
C SER A 208 -8.64 -0.69 20.71
N PRO A 209 -8.61 -0.76 19.36
CA PRO A 209 -8.82 0.41 18.53
C PRO A 209 -10.25 0.91 18.64
N ASN A 210 -10.44 2.23 18.57
CA ASN A 210 -11.75 2.83 18.32
C ASN A 210 -12.04 2.71 16.83
N ILE A 211 -13.05 1.91 16.44
CA ILE A 211 -13.33 1.62 15.03
C ILE A 211 -14.49 2.46 14.51
N ARG A 212 -14.27 3.18 13.41
CA ARG A 212 -15.26 3.93 12.66
C ARG A 212 -15.44 3.32 11.27
N CYS A 213 -16.66 3.21 10.79
CA CYS A 213 -17.02 2.46 9.58
C CYS A 213 -17.94 3.26 8.67
N GLN A 214 -17.66 3.25 7.36
CA GLN A 214 -18.42 3.99 6.34
C GLN A 214 -19.72 3.27 5.93
N SER A 215 -19.73 1.93 5.92
CA SER A 215 -20.82 1.13 5.35
C SER A 215 -21.13 -0.07 6.22
N ASP A 216 -22.22 -0.79 5.92
CA ASP A 216 -22.60 -2.03 6.61
C ASP A 216 -21.52 -3.12 6.45
N LEU A 217 -20.88 -3.23 5.28
CA LEU A 217 -19.76 -4.15 5.07
C LEU A 217 -18.58 -3.78 5.97
N CYS A 218 -18.21 -2.49 5.99
CA CYS A 218 -17.17 -1.98 6.88
C CYS A 218 -17.49 -2.25 8.34
N HIS A 219 -18.76 -2.10 8.74
CA HIS A 219 -19.23 -2.35 10.11
C HIS A 219 -19.11 -3.84 10.47
N THR A 220 -19.55 -4.73 9.59
CA THR A 220 -19.41 -6.19 9.76
C THR A 220 -17.95 -6.60 9.93
N ILE A 221 -17.03 -6.03 9.13
CA ILE A 221 -15.58 -6.28 9.24
C ILE A 221 -15.06 -5.73 10.58
N GLY A 222 -15.43 -4.50 10.94
CA GLY A 222 -14.99 -3.84 12.17
C GLY A 222 -15.40 -4.59 13.44
N GLU A 223 -16.64 -5.05 13.52
CA GLU A 223 -17.14 -5.89 14.62
C GLU A 223 -16.39 -7.21 14.75
N ARG A 224 -16.12 -7.88 13.61
CA ARG A 224 -15.35 -9.13 13.60
C ARG A 224 -13.91 -8.90 14.04
N VAL A 225 -13.28 -7.79 13.61
CA VAL A 225 -11.91 -7.40 14.05
C VAL A 225 -11.89 -7.17 15.56
N LEU A 226 -12.84 -6.42 16.12
CA LEU A 226 -12.94 -6.20 17.58
C LEU A 226 -13.12 -7.51 18.34
N ARG A 227 -13.98 -8.41 17.85
CA ARG A 227 -14.22 -9.72 18.44
C ARG A 227 -12.94 -10.55 18.50
N GLU A 228 -12.23 -10.66 17.38
CA GLU A 228 -10.97 -11.43 17.29
C GLU A 228 -9.87 -10.83 18.18
N LEU A 229 -9.73 -9.51 18.22
CA LEU A 229 -8.77 -8.83 19.09
C LEU A 229 -9.09 -9.09 20.57
N ASN A 230 -10.36 -9.07 20.96
CA ASN A 230 -10.79 -9.33 22.35
C ASN A 230 -10.53 -10.78 22.78
N LEU A 231 -10.64 -11.77 21.87
CA LEU A 231 -10.32 -13.17 22.17
C LEU A 231 -8.84 -13.37 22.48
N HIS A 232 -7.98 -12.51 21.97
CA HIS A 232 -6.53 -12.60 22.12
C HIS A 232 -5.95 -11.58 23.13
N LYS A 233 -6.80 -10.78 23.76
CA LYS A 233 -6.37 -9.74 24.70
C LYS A 233 -6.07 -10.36 26.06
N ALA A 234 -4.79 -10.32 26.48
CA ALA A 234 -4.44 -10.63 27.86
C ALA A 234 -4.74 -9.43 28.77
N PRO A 235 -5.12 -9.64 30.06
CA PRO A 235 -5.47 -8.55 30.98
C PRO A 235 -4.38 -7.50 31.18
N THR A 236 -3.12 -7.88 30.96
CA THR A 236 -1.94 -7.03 31.16
C THR A 236 -1.32 -6.50 29.85
N THR A 237 -1.96 -6.73 28.69
CA THR A 237 -1.43 -6.25 27.41
C THR A 237 -1.61 -4.74 27.31
N PRO A 238 -0.52 -3.96 27.25
CA PRO A 238 -0.65 -2.54 26.99
C PRO A 238 -1.26 -2.34 25.61
N SER A 239 -2.29 -1.51 25.51
CA SER A 239 -2.91 -1.14 24.26
C SER A 239 -2.67 0.33 24.01
N GLN A 240 -2.14 0.65 22.84
CA GLN A 240 -1.93 2.04 22.45
C GLN A 240 -3.21 2.68 21.94
N PRO A 241 -3.42 3.97 22.22
CA PRO A 241 -4.54 4.71 21.65
C PRO A 241 -4.48 4.63 20.11
N CYS A 242 -5.52 4.08 19.52
CA CYS A 242 -5.61 3.89 18.08
C CYS A 242 -7.05 4.15 17.60
N GLN A 243 -7.16 4.93 16.54
CA GLN A 243 -8.40 5.03 15.77
C GLN A 243 -8.22 4.23 14.47
N LEU A 244 -9.12 3.30 14.20
CA LEU A 244 -9.17 2.54 12.96
C LEU A 244 -10.40 2.99 12.16
N LEU A 245 -10.18 3.54 10.99
CA LEU A 245 -11.24 3.95 10.08
C LEU A 245 -11.31 2.97 8.90
N ILE A 246 -12.43 2.27 8.74
CA ILE A 246 -12.66 1.32 7.65
C ILE A 246 -13.56 1.97 6.61
N LEU A 247 -13.04 2.10 5.40
CA LEU A 247 -13.66 2.78 4.27
C LEU A 247 -13.82 1.82 3.08
N GLU A 248 -14.71 2.18 2.17
CA GLU A 248 -14.82 1.54 0.87
C GLU A 248 -14.25 2.44 -0.24
N ARG A 249 -13.86 1.83 -1.34
CA ARG A 249 -13.43 2.58 -2.52
C ARG A 249 -14.53 3.49 -3.09
N SER A 250 -15.80 3.21 -2.78
CA SER A 250 -16.94 4.07 -3.11
C SER A 250 -16.84 5.49 -2.53
N LEU A 251 -16.05 5.69 -1.47
CA LEU A 251 -15.79 7.02 -0.91
C LEU A 251 -15.24 7.97 -1.99
N ASP A 252 -14.29 7.47 -2.80
CA ASP A 252 -13.58 8.28 -3.79
C ASP A 252 -13.01 7.43 -4.94
N MET A 253 -13.85 7.07 -5.88
CA MET A 253 -13.40 6.38 -7.09
C MET A 253 -12.51 7.25 -7.99
N ALA A 254 -12.67 8.58 -7.93
CA ALA A 254 -11.87 9.50 -8.75
C ALA A 254 -10.39 9.42 -8.40
N ALA A 255 -10.03 9.28 -7.13
CA ALA A 255 -8.65 9.15 -6.69
C ALA A 255 -7.89 7.97 -7.31
N ALA A 256 -8.62 6.92 -7.73
CA ALA A 256 -8.04 5.75 -8.40
C ALA A 256 -7.99 5.86 -9.94
N LEU A 257 -8.52 6.94 -10.52
CA LEU A 257 -8.68 7.10 -11.97
C LEU A 257 -8.00 8.35 -12.54
N VAL A 258 -7.97 9.45 -11.76
CA VAL A 258 -7.34 10.72 -12.17
C VAL A 258 -5.82 10.56 -12.26
N HIS A 259 -5.20 11.20 -13.25
CA HIS A 259 -3.75 11.35 -13.24
C HIS A 259 -3.33 12.24 -12.07
N GLU A 260 -2.53 11.67 -11.19
CA GLU A 260 -1.89 12.37 -10.09
C GLU A 260 -0.49 12.81 -10.55
N TYR A 261 -0.19 14.10 -10.41
CA TYR A 261 1.06 14.66 -10.92
C TYR A 261 2.17 14.76 -9.87
N SER A 262 2.05 14.10 -8.72
CA SER A 262 3.19 13.86 -7.85
C SER A 262 4.17 12.89 -8.51
N TYR A 263 5.46 13.07 -8.27
CA TYR A 263 6.50 12.30 -8.97
C TYR A 263 6.29 10.79 -8.78
N GLU A 264 6.04 10.35 -7.55
CA GLU A 264 5.77 8.94 -7.25
C GLU A 264 4.56 8.40 -8.02
N ALA A 265 3.42 9.08 -7.94
CA ALA A 265 2.22 8.61 -8.63
C ALA A 265 2.41 8.52 -10.13
N CYS A 266 3.13 9.49 -10.73
CA CYS A 266 3.49 9.43 -12.15
C CYS A 266 4.36 8.23 -12.49
N VAL A 267 5.35 7.90 -11.66
CA VAL A 267 6.23 6.74 -11.88
C VAL A 267 5.43 5.45 -11.85
N PHE A 268 4.59 5.27 -10.83
CA PHE A 268 3.80 4.05 -10.68
C PHE A 268 2.66 3.91 -11.71
N ASP A 269 2.08 5.01 -12.21
CA ASP A 269 1.04 4.97 -13.24
C ASP A 269 1.61 4.82 -14.65
N LEU A 270 2.63 5.61 -15.00
CA LEU A 270 3.09 5.77 -16.39
C LEU A 270 4.30 4.91 -16.74
N LEU A 271 5.17 4.56 -15.78
CA LEU A 271 6.40 3.81 -16.04
C LEU A 271 6.31 2.33 -15.67
N ASP A 272 5.29 1.91 -14.89
CA ASP A 272 5.11 0.49 -14.50
C ASP A 272 4.93 -0.40 -15.74
N GLY A 273 5.67 -1.52 -15.76
CA GLY A 273 5.72 -2.44 -16.89
C GLY A 273 6.62 -1.99 -18.05
N ASN A 274 7.37 -0.88 -17.88
CA ASN A 274 8.33 -0.36 -18.85
C ASN A 274 9.76 -0.36 -18.28
N MET A 275 10.22 0.82 -17.86
CA MET A 275 11.51 0.94 -17.19
C MET A 275 11.42 0.77 -15.67
N PHE A 276 10.23 0.65 -15.11
CA PHE A 276 9.97 0.50 -13.70
C PHE A 276 9.15 -0.76 -13.43
N ASP A 277 9.59 -1.55 -12.47
CA ASP A 277 8.87 -2.69 -11.90
C ASP A 277 8.34 -2.28 -10.53
N ALA A 278 7.04 -2.00 -10.48
CA ALA A 278 6.38 -1.49 -9.27
C ALA A 278 6.27 -2.54 -8.14
N ASP A 279 6.36 -3.83 -8.47
CA ASP A 279 6.29 -4.91 -7.47
C ASP A 279 7.65 -5.15 -6.80
N ARG A 280 8.75 -4.94 -7.55
CA ARG A 280 10.13 -5.04 -7.05
C ARG A 280 10.71 -3.70 -6.61
N ASN A 281 10.05 -2.60 -6.94
CA ASN A 281 10.53 -1.22 -6.76
C ASN A 281 11.90 -0.97 -7.44
N VAL A 282 12.06 -1.50 -8.65
CA VAL A 282 13.32 -1.49 -9.41
C VAL A 282 13.16 -0.73 -10.72
N VAL A 283 14.12 0.14 -11.01
CA VAL A 283 14.22 0.84 -12.29
C VAL A 283 15.31 0.18 -13.14
N THR A 284 14.97 -0.12 -14.38
CA THR A 284 15.88 -0.68 -15.37
C THR A 284 16.33 0.40 -16.37
N LEU A 285 17.57 0.78 -16.32
CA LEU A 285 18.18 1.73 -17.27
C LEU A 285 18.90 1.00 -18.38
N LYS A 286 18.57 1.30 -19.63
CA LYS A 286 19.29 0.82 -20.80
C LYS A 286 20.59 1.60 -20.95
N THR A 287 21.72 0.94 -20.85
CA THR A 287 23.05 1.58 -21.01
C THR A 287 23.47 1.54 -22.47
N SER A 288 23.70 2.72 -23.06
CA SER A 288 24.23 2.84 -24.41
C SER A 288 25.72 2.39 -24.42
N GLY A 289 26.00 1.20 -24.92
CA GLY A 289 27.39 0.73 -25.14
C GLY A 289 27.76 -0.62 -24.51
N ASP A 290 27.27 -0.94 -23.31
CA ASP A 290 27.39 -2.27 -22.72
C ASP A 290 26.00 -2.93 -22.76
N ASN A 291 25.90 -4.09 -23.38
CA ASN A 291 24.65 -4.82 -23.59
C ASN A 291 24.00 -5.35 -22.27
N LYS A 292 24.23 -4.66 -21.15
CA LYS A 292 23.68 -5.01 -19.84
C LYS A 292 22.84 -3.87 -19.31
N ASP A 293 21.55 -4.15 -19.14
CA ASP A 293 20.63 -3.26 -18.45
C ASP A 293 21.08 -3.10 -16.98
N LYS A 294 21.10 -1.86 -16.47
CA LYS A 294 21.42 -1.58 -15.07
C LYS A 294 20.14 -1.50 -14.25
N GLU A 295 19.95 -2.45 -13.36
CA GLU A 295 18.86 -2.41 -12.37
C GLU A 295 19.27 -1.57 -11.15
N MET A 296 18.38 -0.65 -10.73
CA MET A 296 18.58 0.20 -9.56
C MET A 296 17.31 0.20 -8.71
N LEU A 297 17.47 -0.02 -7.40
CA LEU A 297 16.38 0.06 -6.44
C LEU A 297 15.98 1.53 -6.21
N LEU A 298 14.68 1.83 -6.26
CA LEU A 298 14.15 3.17 -6.07
C LEU A 298 13.90 3.46 -4.58
N GLU A 299 14.96 3.60 -3.81
CA GLU A 299 14.93 3.84 -2.35
C GLU A 299 16.11 4.70 -1.86
N ASP A 300 16.51 5.65 -2.65
CA ASP A 300 17.61 6.55 -2.30
C ASP A 300 17.11 7.81 -1.57
N PRO A 301 18.00 8.57 -0.90
CA PRO A 301 17.61 9.79 -0.19
C PRO A 301 16.96 10.86 -1.10
N LEU A 302 17.36 10.92 -2.38
CA LEU A 302 16.79 11.86 -3.34
C LEU A 302 15.34 11.47 -3.68
N TRP A 303 15.04 10.17 -3.82
CA TRP A 303 13.68 9.69 -3.96
C TRP A 303 12.78 10.14 -2.80
N GLU A 304 13.26 10.02 -1.55
CA GLU A 304 12.52 10.44 -0.36
C GLU A 304 12.19 11.94 -0.36
N GLU A 305 13.07 12.76 -0.91
CA GLU A 305 12.83 14.20 -1.07
C GLU A 305 11.82 14.50 -2.18
N LEU A 306 11.90 13.78 -3.31
CA LEU A 306 11.16 14.10 -4.54
C LEU A 306 9.76 13.50 -4.62
N LYS A 307 9.55 12.31 -4.07
CA LYS A 307 8.40 11.43 -4.35
C LYS A 307 7.03 12.11 -4.25
N TYR A 308 6.84 13.02 -3.29
CA TYR A 308 5.59 13.76 -3.11
C TYR A 308 5.54 15.13 -3.79
N MET A 309 6.64 15.56 -4.40
CA MET A 309 6.66 16.81 -5.16
C MET A 309 5.88 16.65 -6.47
N HIS A 310 5.27 17.73 -6.93
CA HIS A 310 4.76 17.77 -8.30
C HIS A 310 5.89 17.49 -9.28
N ILE A 311 5.63 16.77 -10.37
CA ILE A 311 6.65 16.33 -11.34
C ILE A 311 7.54 17.48 -11.85
N GLU A 312 6.97 18.66 -12.11
CA GLU A 312 7.72 19.84 -12.52
C GLU A 312 8.59 20.41 -11.39
N ALA A 313 8.08 20.38 -10.16
CA ALA A 313 8.87 20.82 -9.00
C ALA A 313 10.01 19.83 -8.73
N ALA A 314 9.77 18.53 -8.87
CA ALA A 314 10.80 17.51 -8.73
C ALA A 314 11.92 17.69 -9.79
N ARG A 315 11.53 17.97 -11.03
CA ARG A 315 12.48 18.29 -12.11
C ARG A 315 13.35 19.48 -11.75
N SER A 316 12.71 20.63 -11.40
CA SER A 316 13.41 21.85 -11.04
C SER A 316 14.35 21.65 -9.84
N HIS A 317 13.93 20.82 -8.87
CA HIS A 317 14.73 20.50 -7.70
C HIS A 317 16.01 19.72 -8.06
N VAL A 318 15.89 18.70 -8.93
CA VAL A 318 17.05 17.93 -9.39
C VAL A 318 17.99 18.81 -10.23
N GLU A 319 17.45 19.62 -11.15
CA GLU A 319 18.21 20.57 -11.95
C GLU A 319 18.98 21.56 -11.07
N ALA A 320 18.37 22.11 -10.02
CA ALA A 320 19.03 22.99 -9.05
C ALA A 320 20.18 22.28 -8.32
N LYS A 321 19.99 21.04 -7.87
CA LYS A 321 21.05 20.25 -7.23
C LYS A 321 22.24 20.00 -8.21
N VAL A 322 21.95 19.73 -9.47
CA VAL A 322 22.97 19.58 -10.49
C VAL A 322 23.74 20.89 -10.69
N ASP A 323 23.05 22.03 -10.71
CA ASP A 323 23.68 23.34 -10.87
C ASP A 323 24.50 23.77 -9.65
N ASP A 324 24.09 23.41 -8.42
CA ASP A 324 24.89 23.61 -7.22
C ASP A 324 26.20 22.81 -7.24
N ILE A 325 26.13 21.56 -7.68
CA ILE A 325 27.34 20.74 -7.89
C ILE A 325 28.24 21.37 -8.95
N LYS A 326 27.66 21.93 -10.03
CA LYS A 326 28.40 22.68 -11.04
C LYS A 326 29.18 23.83 -10.42
N ARG A 327 28.49 24.67 -9.64
CA ARG A 327 29.09 25.86 -9.00
C ARG A 327 30.21 25.48 -8.04
N GLN A 328 30.07 24.38 -7.32
CA GLN A 328 31.10 23.91 -6.36
C GLN A 328 32.35 23.37 -7.06
N ASN A 329 32.20 22.77 -8.25
CA ASN A 329 33.29 22.06 -8.93
C ASN A 329 33.92 22.83 -10.13
N VAL A 330 33.30 23.94 -10.56
CA VAL A 330 33.75 24.65 -11.75
C VAL A 330 34.34 26.02 -11.41
N GLN A 331 35.63 26.01 -11.05
CA GLN A 331 36.45 27.23 -11.22
C GLN A 331 36.92 27.45 -12.66
N LYS A 332 36.72 26.54 -13.59
CA LYS A 332 37.22 26.66 -14.98
C LYS A 332 36.43 25.76 -15.94
N SER A 333 35.33 26.19 -16.53
CA SER A 333 34.97 25.72 -17.88
C SER A 333 33.70 26.38 -18.41
N THR A 334 33.79 26.87 -19.63
CA THR A 334 32.75 27.40 -20.50
C THR A 334 31.77 26.31 -20.95
N ALA A 335 30.48 26.66 -20.97
CA ALA A 335 29.34 26.02 -21.64
C ALA A 335 29.45 24.50 -21.99
N ILE A 336 29.34 23.64 -21.01
CA ILE A 336 29.20 22.21 -21.20
C ILE A 336 27.74 21.80 -20.97
N SER A 337 27.22 20.87 -21.81
CA SER A 337 25.85 20.33 -21.59
C SER A 337 25.75 19.57 -20.28
N THR A 338 24.56 19.52 -19.68
CA THR A 338 24.32 18.82 -18.41
C THR A 338 24.75 17.36 -18.44
N SER A 339 24.55 16.67 -19.57
CA SER A 339 24.99 15.27 -19.78
C SER A 339 26.49 15.09 -19.79
N ALA A 340 27.20 15.91 -20.54
CA ALA A 340 28.67 15.84 -20.62
C ALA A 340 29.34 16.15 -19.27
N MET A 341 28.73 17.00 -18.48
CA MET A 341 29.19 17.33 -17.15
C MET A 341 28.94 16.20 -16.14
N LEU A 342 27.77 15.56 -16.16
CA LEU A 342 27.51 14.40 -15.33
C LEU A 342 28.52 13.27 -15.62
N GLU A 343 28.98 13.12 -16.88
CA GLU A 343 30.05 12.19 -17.21
C GLU A 343 31.39 12.58 -16.59
N GLN A 344 31.75 13.87 -16.58
CA GLN A 344 32.98 14.34 -15.93
C GLN A 344 32.95 14.16 -14.41
N LEU A 345 31.81 14.39 -13.78
CA LEU A 345 31.62 14.20 -12.32
C LEU A 345 31.66 12.73 -11.93
N ARG A 346 31.21 11.81 -12.79
CA ARG A 346 31.35 10.37 -12.61
C ARG A 346 32.79 9.89 -12.51
N ALA A 347 33.72 10.64 -13.05
CA ALA A 347 35.16 10.33 -12.92
C ALA A 347 35.71 10.57 -11.51
N ALA A 348 35.02 11.34 -10.67
CA ALA A 348 35.36 11.56 -9.26
C ALA A 348 34.67 10.49 -8.36
N PRO A 349 35.42 9.56 -7.74
CA PRO A 349 34.82 8.44 -7.00
C PRO A 349 33.83 8.86 -5.91
N GLU A 350 34.10 9.96 -5.21
CA GLU A 350 33.31 10.48 -4.10
C GLU A 350 31.92 11.03 -4.52
N MET A 351 31.79 11.40 -5.80
CA MET A 351 30.55 12.00 -6.33
C MET A 351 29.76 11.07 -7.22
N ARG A 352 30.31 9.92 -7.54
CA ARG A 352 29.73 8.99 -8.52
C ARG A 352 28.31 8.57 -8.19
N ASP A 353 28.09 8.16 -6.96
CA ASP A 353 26.77 7.69 -6.50
C ASP A 353 25.70 8.81 -6.54
N ALA A 354 26.07 10.03 -6.15
CA ALA A 354 25.17 11.17 -6.20
C ALA A 354 24.78 11.53 -7.63
N VAL A 355 25.77 11.50 -8.55
CA VAL A 355 25.57 11.77 -9.98
C VAL A 355 24.71 10.68 -10.63
N ASP A 356 24.94 9.41 -10.29
CA ASP A 356 24.16 8.29 -10.81
C ASP A 356 22.70 8.39 -10.39
N ARG A 357 22.44 8.74 -9.13
CA ARG A 357 21.06 8.97 -8.61
C ARG A 357 20.37 10.14 -9.31
N MET A 358 21.04 11.29 -9.43
CA MET A 358 20.46 12.45 -10.14
C MET A 358 20.18 12.11 -11.61
N SER A 359 21.07 11.39 -12.27
CA SER A 359 20.89 10.94 -13.65
C SER A 359 19.69 9.98 -13.79
N LEU A 360 19.52 9.07 -12.83
CA LEU A 360 18.38 8.17 -12.76
C LEU A 360 17.07 8.96 -12.69
N HIS A 361 16.96 9.88 -11.72
CA HIS A 361 15.74 10.66 -11.54
C HIS A 361 15.42 11.57 -12.72
N LEU A 362 16.43 12.22 -13.33
CA LEU A 362 16.24 13.00 -14.56
C LEU A 362 15.72 12.11 -15.71
N ALA A 363 16.30 10.92 -15.90
CA ALA A 363 15.84 10.00 -16.92
C ALA A 363 14.39 9.56 -16.70
N MET A 364 14.01 9.23 -15.47
CA MET A 364 12.63 8.88 -15.11
C MET A 364 11.66 10.04 -15.35
N ILE A 365 12.00 11.25 -14.92
CA ILE A 365 11.20 12.45 -15.13
C ILE A 365 10.98 12.71 -16.63
N MET A 366 12.05 12.59 -17.45
CA MET A 366 11.92 12.75 -18.89
C MET A 366 11.03 11.68 -19.53
N GLN A 367 11.11 10.44 -19.06
CA GLN A 367 10.22 9.37 -19.53
C GLN A 367 8.75 9.62 -19.13
N VAL A 368 8.50 10.11 -17.91
CA VAL A 368 7.15 10.53 -17.48
C VAL A 368 6.60 11.62 -18.43
N HIS A 369 7.39 12.66 -18.71
CA HIS A 369 6.97 13.71 -19.65
C HIS A 369 6.71 13.17 -21.06
N GLY A 370 7.56 12.26 -21.52
CA GLY A 370 7.37 11.61 -22.82
C GLY A 370 6.05 10.84 -22.88
N ARG A 371 5.68 10.13 -21.80
CA ARG A 371 4.40 9.42 -21.69
C ARG A 371 3.20 10.37 -21.63
N LEU A 372 3.26 11.40 -20.79
CA LEU A 372 2.19 12.39 -20.68
C LEU A 372 1.89 13.06 -22.04
N SER A 373 2.92 13.33 -22.84
CA SER A 373 2.76 13.89 -24.19
C SER A 373 2.23 12.85 -25.18
N HIS A 374 2.75 11.62 -25.16
CA HIS A 374 2.31 10.54 -26.03
C HIS A 374 0.83 10.17 -25.81
N GLU A 375 0.38 10.13 -24.57
CA GLU A 375 -1.00 9.85 -24.19
C GLU A 375 -1.92 11.08 -24.34
N GLN A 376 -1.42 12.19 -24.88
CA GLN A 376 -2.14 13.45 -25.12
C GLN A 376 -2.76 14.08 -23.86
N ILE A 377 -2.20 13.74 -22.71
CA ILE A 377 -2.64 14.25 -21.41
C ILE A 377 -2.33 15.76 -21.30
N LEU A 378 -1.15 16.17 -21.81
CA LEU A 378 -0.75 17.58 -21.86
C LEU A 378 -1.19 18.25 -23.17
N ASP A 379 -0.60 17.87 -24.29
CA ASP A 379 -0.82 18.44 -25.61
C ASP A 379 -1.07 17.32 -26.65
N PRO A 380 -1.86 17.57 -27.72
CA PRO A 380 -2.65 18.77 -28.02
C PRO A 380 -4.06 18.77 -27.44
N LEU A 381 -4.53 17.65 -26.84
CA LEU A 381 -5.93 17.50 -26.39
C LEU A 381 -6.17 18.02 -24.98
N HIS A 382 -5.12 18.24 -24.19
CA HIS A 382 -5.20 18.64 -22.77
C HIS A 382 -6.14 17.74 -21.96
N LEU A 383 -6.08 16.41 -22.16
CA LEU A 383 -6.95 15.45 -21.46
C LEU A 383 -6.85 15.56 -19.95
N GLY A 384 -5.66 15.89 -19.43
CA GLY A 384 -5.46 16.11 -17.99
C GLY A 384 -6.30 17.25 -17.43
N LEU A 385 -6.52 18.34 -18.19
CA LEU A 385 -7.46 19.41 -17.78
C LEU A 385 -8.90 18.92 -17.76
N LEU A 386 -9.31 18.14 -18.75
CA LEU A 386 -10.65 17.55 -18.79
C LEU A 386 -10.89 16.59 -17.63
N GLU A 387 -9.90 15.76 -17.27
CA GLU A 387 -9.97 14.89 -16.09
C GLU A 387 -10.17 15.69 -14.81
N GLN A 388 -9.41 16.80 -14.65
CA GLN A 388 -9.57 17.69 -13.51
C GLN A 388 -10.94 18.37 -13.48
N ASP A 389 -11.48 18.78 -14.63
CA ASP A 389 -12.81 19.36 -14.75
C ASP A 389 -13.90 18.36 -14.36
N ILE A 390 -13.75 17.08 -14.79
CA ILE A 390 -14.67 15.99 -14.43
C ILE A 390 -14.59 15.69 -12.92
N ALA A 391 -13.37 15.53 -12.39
CA ALA A 391 -13.16 15.13 -11.01
C ALA A 391 -13.55 16.23 -10.01
N CYS A 392 -13.23 17.48 -10.32
CA CYS A 392 -13.49 18.62 -9.42
C CYS A 392 -14.90 19.24 -9.59
N GLY A 393 -15.57 19.00 -10.73
CA GLY A 393 -16.85 19.67 -11.06
C GLY A 393 -16.73 21.18 -11.32
N VAL A 394 -15.51 21.70 -11.34
CA VAL A 394 -15.20 23.11 -11.63
C VAL A 394 -14.02 23.21 -12.60
N ASP A 395 -14.05 24.25 -13.46
CA ASP A 395 -12.96 24.53 -14.38
C ASP A 395 -11.74 25.17 -13.68
N ARG A 396 -10.65 25.37 -14.43
CA ARG A 396 -9.42 26.04 -13.93
C ARG A 396 -9.66 27.46 -13.36
N ASN A 397 -10.78 28.09 -13.69
CA ASN A 397 -11.16 29.41 -13.18
C ASN A 397 -12.07 29.34 -11.95
N GLY A 398 -12.39 28.11 -11.46
CA GLY A 398 -13.30 27.89 -10.35
C GLY A 398 -14.77 28.06 -10.70
N LYS A 399 -15.12 28.01 -12.00
CA LYS A 399 -16.51 28.08 -12.47
C LYS A 399 -17.07 26.66 -12.56
N ASP A 400 -18.33 26.49 -12.10
CA ASP A 400 -19.05 25.20 -12.19
C ASP A 400 -19.11 24.72 -13.64
N VAL A 401 -18.69 23.47 -13.87
CA VAL A 401 -18.76 22.81 -15.18
C VAL A 401 -20.11 22.13 -15.30
N LYS A 402 -20.82 22.39 -16.41
CA LYS A 402 -22.12 21.76 -16.69
C LYS A 402 -21.89 20.34 -17.21
N ILE A 403 -22.60 19.36 -16.64
CA ILE A 403 -22.54 17.93 -17.06
C ILE A 403 -22.79 17.77 -18.56
N VAL A 404 -23.76 18.52 -19.12
CA VAL A 404 -24.08 18.48 -20.56
C VAL A 404 -22.86 18.88 -21.40
N ASN A 405 -22.08 19.87 -20.95
CA ASN A 405 -20.88 20.29 -21.67
C ASN A 405 -19.79 19.22 -21.60
N LEU A 406 -19.61 18.58 -20.44
CA LEU A 406 -18.65 17.47 -20.30
C LEU A 406 -19.02 16.29 -21.22
N GLN A 407 -20.31 15.92 -21.27
CA GLN A 407 -20.80 14.87 -22.18
C GLN A 407 -20.55 15.22 -23.65
N GLN A 408 -20.84 16.45 -24.05
CA GLN A 408 -20.59 16.92 -25.41
C GLN A 408 -19.10 16.93 -25.75
N THR A 409 -18.25 17.33 -24.80
CA THR A 409 -16.79 17.34 -24.98
C THR A 409 -16.26 15.92 -25.16
N LEU A 410 -16.69 14.96 -24.31
CA LEU A 410 -16.30 13.56 -24.45
C LEU A 410 -16.76 12.96 -25.77
N LEU A 411 -18.04 13.16 -26.16
CA LEU A 411 -18.56 12.71 -27.44
C LEU A 411 -17.76 13.26 -28.64
N LYS A 412 -17.44 14.55 -28.60
CA LYS A 412 -16.62 15.20 -29.61
C LYS A 412 -15.22 14.58 -29.69
N ILE A 413 -14.53 14.42 -28.55
CA ILE A 413 -13.20 13.81 -28.50
C ILE A 413 -13.24 12.40 -29.09
N PHE A 414 -14.18 11.55 -28.68
CA PHE A 414 -14.27 10.17 -29.16
C PHE A 414 -14.62 10.07 -30.66
N THR A 415 -15.37 11.05 -31.19
CA THR A 415 -15.72 11.09 -32.60
C THR A 415 -14.60 11.66 -33.45
N ASP A 416 -13.99 12.76 -33.01
CA ASP A 416 -12.98 13.51 -33.78
C ASP A 416 -11.59 12.85 -33.70
N ARG A 417 -11.34 12.02 -32.65
CA ARG A 417 -10.06 11.36 -32.36
C ARG A 417 -10.21 9.85 -32.18
N PRO A 418 -10.59 9.13 -33.26
CA PRO A 418 -10.73 7.68 -33.20
C PRO A 418 -9.39 6.98 -32.87
N GLU A 419 -8.25 7.60 -33.18
CA GLU A 419 -6.89 7.12 -32.94
C GLU A 419 -6.47 7.15 -31.45
N LEU A 420 -7.22 7.82 -30.58
CA LEU A 420 -6.94 7.82 -29.15
C LEU A 420 -6.99 6.38 -28.59
N ALA A 421 -5.97 6.00 -27.81
CA ALA A 421 -5.86 4.67 -27.24
C ALA A 421 -7.13 4.24 -26.49
N SER A 422 -7.55 2.99 -26.66
CA SER A 422 -8.76 2.44 -26.02
C SER A 422 -8.69 2.57 -24.50
N GLU A 423 -7.52 2.29 -23.90
CA GLU A 423 -7.30 2.44 -22.45
C GLU A 423 -7.55 3.88 -21.97
N MET A 424 -7.14 4.90 -22.74
CA MET A 424 -7.37 6.29 -22.38
C MET A 424 -8.87 6.66 -22.48
N LYS A 425 -9.56 6.20 -23.53
CA LYS A 425 -11.02 6.37 -23.65
C LYS A 425 -11.75 5.69 -22.50
N LEU A 426 -11.35 4.46 -22.15
CA LEU A 426 -11.88 3.71 -21.02
C LEU A 426 -11.70 4.49 -19.72
N ARG A 427 -10.49 4.98 -19.44
CA ARG A 427 -10.17 5.74 -18.23
C ARG A 427 -11.05 7.00 -18.09
N LEU A 428 -11.21 7.76 -19.17
CA LEU A 428 -12.09 8.95 -19.21
C LEU A 428 -13.55 8.59 -18.94
N LEU A 429 -14.05 7.49 -19.52
CA LEU A 429 -15.43 7.02 -19.27
C LEU A 429 -15.61 6.55 -17.83
N MET A 430 -14.67 5.78 -17.31
CA MET A 430 -14.69 5.32 -15.93
C MET A 430 -14.72 6.52 -14.97
N LEU A 431 -13.86 7.51 -15.20
CA LEU A 431 -13.80 8.73 -14.38
C LEU A 431 -15.12 9.52 -14.48
N PHE A 432 -15.65 9.71 -15.69
CA PHE A 432 -16.90 10.42 -15.88
C PHE A 432 -18.08 9.72 -15.17
N PHE A 433 -18.17 8.40 -15.29
CA PHE A 433 -19.24 7.62 -14.63
C PHE A 433 -19.06 7.56 -13.10
N ALA A 434 -17.82 7.64 -12.60
CA ALA A 434 -17.54 7.69 -11.16
C ALA A 434 -17.90 9.05 -10.54
N CYS A 435 -17.69 10.15 -11.29
CA CYS A 435 -17.87 11.51 -10.76
C CYS A 435 -19.27 12.08 -10.99
N VAL A 436 -19.99 11.58 -12.00
CA VAL A 436 -21.30 12.14 -12.38
C VAL A 436 -22.41 11.19 -12.00
N ALA A 437 -23.25 11.59 -11.06
CA ALA A 437 -24.40 10.81 -10.62
C ALA A 437 -25.57 10.91 -11.62
N ASN A 438 -26.41 9.86 -11.65
CA ASN A 438 -27.70 9.84 -12.37
C ASN A 438 -27.61 10.11 -13.88
N ILE A 439 -26.59 9.58 -14.56
CA ILE A 439 -26.49 9.65 -16.02
C ILE A 439 -27.58 8.75 -16.62
N PRO A 440 -28.51 9.30 -17.47
CA PRO A 440 -29.50 8.49 -18.15
C PRO A 440 -28.86 7.37 -18.98
N GLU A 441 -29.46 6.20 -19.01
CA GLU A 441 -28.96 5.03 -19.75
C GLU A 441 -28.68 5.34 -21.22
N ALA A 442 -29.60 6.07 -21.88
CA ALA A 442 -29.42 6.51 -23.27
C ALA A 442 -28.15 7.35 -23.49
N ASN A 443 -27.75 8.15 -22.49
CA ASN A 443 -26.53 8.95 -22.56
C ASN A 443 -25.28 8.12 -22.29
N ARG A 444 -25.37 7.13 -21.39
CA ARG A 444 -24.30 6.14 -21.18
C ARG A 444 -24.01 5.36 -22.44
N SER A 445 -25.06 4.78 -23.06
CA SER A 445 -24.92 4.03 -24.31
C SER A 445 -24.30 4.87 -25.41
N LYS A 446 -24.76 6.11 -25.61
CA LYS A 446 -24.17 7.02 -26.61
C LYS A 446 -22.68 7.26 -26.41
N LEU A 447 -22.23 7.44 -25.16
CA LEU A 447 -20.81 7.64 -24.85
C LEU A 447 -20.00 6.37 -25.10
N MET A 448 -20.53 5.20 -24.70
CA MET A 448 -19.88 3.91 -24.92
C MET A 448 -19.77 3.58 -26.40
N ASP A 449 -20.84 3.81 -27.19
CA ASP A 449 -20.84 3.60 -28.62
C ASP A 449 -19.86 4.53 -29.36
N ALA A 450 -19.78 5.79 -28.94
CA ALA A 450 -18.85 6.76 -29.52
C ALA A 450 -17.38 6.43 -29.20
N ALA A 451 -17.11 5.89 -28.03
CA ALA A 451 -15.75 5.53 -27.60
C ALA A 451 -15.17 4.37 -28.41
N LYS A 452 -16.02 3.46 -28.92
CA LYS A 452 -15.60 2.26 -29.69
C LYS A 452 -14.47 1.53 -28.96
N LEU A 453 -14.72 1.19 -27.69
CA LEU A 453 -13.74 0.47 -26.87
C LEU A 453 -13.46 -0.91 -27.45
N GLU A 454 -12.24 -1.39 -27.24
CA GLU A 454 -11.91 -2.78 -27.48
C GLU A 454 -12.81 -3.69 -26.60
N PRO A 455 -13.13 -4.93 -27.06
CA PRO A 455 -14.05 -5.82 -26.33
C PRO A 455 -13.67 -6.06 -24.88
N GLU A 456 -12.39 -6.18 -24.59
CA GLU A 456 -11.87 -6.38 -23.22
C GLU A 456 -12.11 -5.15 -22.34
N ASP A 457 -11.83 -3.96 -22.86
CA ASP A 457 -12.02 -2.69 -22.16
C ASP A 457 -13.51 -2.39 -21.92
N HIS A 458 -14.38 -2.78 -22.87
CA HIS A 458 -15.82 -2.71 -22.68
C HIS A 458 -16.29 -3.60 -21.50
N GLN A 459 -15.71 -4.81 -21.36
CA GLN A 459 -16.02 -5.69 -20.23
C GLN A 459 -15.54 -5.10 -18.88
N VAL A 460 -14.40 -4.42 -18.85
CA VAL A 460 -13.92 -3.70 -17.67
C VAL A 460 -14.92 -2.64 -17.22
N LEU A 461 -15.44 -1.86 -18.16
CA LEU A 461 -16.43 -0.82 -17.85
C LEU A 461 -17.73 -1.43 -17.29
N ILE A 462 -18.21 -2.53 -17.88
CA ILE A 462 -19.36 -3.27 -17.37
C ILE A 462 -19.06 -3.83 -15.96
N ALA A 463 -17.89 -4.41 -15.74
CA ALA A 463 -17.50 -4.92 -14.43
C ALA A 463 -17.51 -3.81 -13.38
N MET A 464 -16.94 -2.64 -13.69
CA MET A 464 -16.97 -1.47 -12.82
C MET A 464 -18.40 -1.04 -12.47
N LEU A 465 -19.29 -0.98 -13.48
CA LEU A 465 -20.72 -0.65 -13.26
C LEU A 465 -21.40 -1.67 -12.34
N ARG A 466 -21.07 -2.96 -12.48
CA ARG A 466 -21.63 -4.03 -11.65
C ARG A 466 -21.20 -3.97 -10.18
N THR A 467 -20.03 -3.43 -9.86
CA THR A 467 -19.58 -3.30 -8.45
C THR A 467 -20.44 -2.33 -7.63
N ARG A 468 -21.22 -1.46 -8.28
CA ARG A 468 -21.99 -0.37 -7.64
C ARG A 468 -21.17 0.62 -6.83
N LEU A 469 -19.85 0.56 -6.89
CA LEU A 469 -18.96 1.49 -6.19
C LEU A 469 -19.09 2.95 -6.66
N MET A 470 -19.79 3.17 -7.78
CA MET A 470 -20.11 4.51 -8.29
C MET A 470 -21.47 5.03 -7.79
N GLU A 471 -22.25 4.19 -7.10
CA GLU A 471 -23.52 4.61 -6.50
C GLU A 471 -23.22 5.29 -5.18
N VAL A 472 -23.17 6.61 -5.17
CA VAL A 472 -23.01 7.39 -3.94
C VAL A 472 -24.26 7.21 -3.09
N PRO A 473 -24.17 6.76 -1.80
CA PRO A 473 -25.29 6.67 -0.91
C PRO A 473 -26.09 7.98 -0.83
N GLU A 474 -27.41 7.89 -0.68
CA GLU A 474 -28.28 9.07 -0.67
C GLU A 474 -27.94 10.07 0.44
N SER A 475 -27.46 9.58 1.59
CA SER A 475 -26.98 10.38 2.72
C SER A 475 -25.74 11.23 2.37
N GLN A 476 -24.92 10.75 1.45
CA GLN A 476 -23.70 11.43 0.99
C GLN A 476 -23.89 12.21 -0.32
N ARG A 477 -25.07 12.10 -0.95
CA ARG A 477 -25.43 12.95 -2.08
C ARG A 477 -25.60 14.36 -1.56
N LEU A 478 -24.66 15.23 -1.91
CA LEU A 478 -24.74 16.64 -1.56
C LEU A 478 -26.12 17.19 -1.86
N LYS A 479 -26.78 17.77 -0.85
CA LYS A 479 -28.12 18.37 -0.87
C LYS A 479 -28.28 19.52 -1.90
N GLN A 480 -27.37 19.66 -2.83
CA GLN A 480 -27.38 20.71 -3.84
C GLN A 480 -27.20 20.14 -5.25
N GLY A 481 -28.22 20.26 -6.03
CA GLY A 481 -28.54 20.01 -7.44
C GLY A 481 -27.47 19.98 -8.54
N THR A 482 -26.25 19.66 -8.28
CA THR A 482 -25.18 19.43 -9.24
C THR A 482 -24.71 17.98 -9.10
N GLY A 483 -24.89 17.19 -10.14
CA GLY A 483 -24.66 15.75 -10.11
C GLY A 483 -23.21 15.29 -10.07
N CYS A 484 -22.27 16.07 -9.54
CA CYS A 484 -20.89 15.64 -9.31
C CYS A 484 -20.72 15.09 -7.90
N ALA A 485 -20.17 13.89 -7.78
CA ALA A 485 -19.90 13.22 -6.50
C ALA A 485 -18.86 13.97 -5.66
N HIS A 486 -17.97 14.74 -6.29
CA HIS A 486 -16.97 15.58 -5.66
C HIS A 486 -17.20 17.02 -6.04
N ARG A 487 -17.83 17.78 -5.18
CA ARG A 487 -17.92 19.22 -5.37
C ARG A 487 -16.85 19.91 -4.53
N VAL A 488 -15.83 20.41 -5.19
CA VAL A 488 -14.96 21.44 -4.59
C VAL A 488 -15.86 22.60 -4.17
N THR A 489 -15.89 22.95 -2.91
CA THR A 489 -16.72 24.07 -2.44
C THR A 489 -16.25 25.37 -3.12
N LYS A 490 -17.17 26.35 -3.30
CA LYS A 490 -16.78 27.65 -3.84
C LYS A 490 -15.61 28.29 -3.10
N GLN A 491 -15.48 28.03 -1.80
CA GLN A 491 -14.35 28.50 -0.99
C GLN A 491 -13.05 27.78 -1.35
N GLN A 492 -13.08 26.46 -1.61
CA GLN A 492 -11.92 25.72 -2.08
C GLN A 492 -11.52 26.16 -3.48
N ALA A 493 -12.49 26.33 -4.40
CA ALA A 493 -12.24 26.85 -5.74
C ALA A 493 -11.63 28.28 -5.72
N LEU A 494 -12.10 29.15 -4.81
CA LEU A 494 -11.53 30.47 -4.61
C LEU A 494 -10.14 30.42 -3.94
N LYS A 495 -9.91 29.47 -3.04
CA LYS A 495 -8.56 29.20 -2.50
C LYS A 495 -7.63 28.71 -3.60
N PHE A 496 -8.06 27.81 -4.47
CA PHE A 496 -7.28 27.38 -5.65
C PHE A 496 -6.87 28.56 -6.52
N LYS A 497 -7.81 29.48 -6.80
CA LYS A 497 -7.53 30.66 -7.61
C LYS A 497 -6.56 31.65 -6.97
N LYS A 498 -6.64 31.86 -5.64
CA LYS A 498 -5.73 32.75 -4.89
C LYS A 498 -4.37 32.11 -4.66
N ASN A 499 -4.33 30.82 -4.37
CA ASN A 499 -3.11 30.11 -3.98
C ASN A 499 -2.34 29.55 -5.18
N ALA A 500 -3.02 29.32 -6.32
CA ALA A 500 -2.37 28.81 -7.54
C ALA A 500 -1.21 29.73 -8.01
N VAL A 501 -1.35 31.05 -7.81
CA VAL A 501 -0.30 32.04 -8.14
C VAL A 501 0.74 32.16 -7.02
N ALA A 502 0.33 32.00 -5.75
CA ALA A 502 1.19 32.24 -4.58
C ALA A 502 1.95 30.98 -4.11
N GLU A 503 1.39 29.77 -4.33
CA GLU A 503 1.93 28.51 -3.83
C GLU A 503 2.52 27.60 -4.93
N GLY A 504 2.61 28.09 -6.18
CA GLY A 504 3.13 27.28 -7.31
C GLY A 504 2.28 26.02 -7.60
N ARG A 505 0.98 26.06 -7.27
CA ARG A 505 0.07 24.94 -7.57
C ARG A 505 -0.21 24.91 -9.07
N PHE A 506 0.01 23.77 -9.67
CA PHE A 506 -0.18 23.54 -11.09
C PHE A 506 -1.66 23.34 -11.42
N GLU A 507 -2.13 23.87 -12.56
CA GLU A 507 -3.52 23.77 -13.03
C GLU A 507 -4.03 22.32 -13.13
N LEU A 508 -3.12 21.37 -13.34
CA LEU A 508 -3.39 19.94 -13.45
C LEU A 508 -3.54 19.22 -12.10
N SER A 509 -3.21 19.86 -10.96
CA SER A 509 -3.26 19.26 -9.62
C SER A 509 -4.33 19.92 -8.74
N ARG A 510 -5.53 20.11 -9.28
CA ARG A 510 -6.66 20.70 -8.54
C ARG A 510 -7.42 19.69 -7.70
N PHE A 511 -7.46 18.45 -8.15
CA PHE A 511 -8.13 17.36 -7.45
C PHE A 511 -7.37 17.00 -6.18
N GLU A 512 -8.08 16.94 -5.06
CA GLU A 512 -7.57 16.42 -3.78
C GLU A 512 -8.44 15.24 -3.35
N PRO A 513 -7.85 14.08 -2.98
CA PRO A 513 -8.61 12.93 -2.47
C PRO A 513 -9.48 13.28 -1.25
N ARG A 514 -10.72 12.77 -1.22
CA ARG A 514 -11.65 12.97 -0.09
C ARG A 514 -11.10 12.49 1.25
N LEU A 515 -10.17 11.54 1.21
CA LEU A 515 -9.49 11.06 2.40
C LEU A 515 -8.86 12.20 3.21
N LYS A 516 -8.40 13.28 2.57
CA LYS A 516 -7.84 14.44 3.27
C LYS A 516 -8.86 15.08 4.20
N GLU A 517 -10.05 15.37 3.68
CA GLU A 517 -11.14 15.97 4.46
C GLU A 517 -11.58 15.05 5.59
N VAL A 518 -11.71 13.75 5.31
CA VAL A 518 -12.10 12.74 6.31
C VAL A 518 -11.08 12.67 7.44
N LEU A 519 -9.79 12.67 7.13
CA LEU A 519 -8.72 12.67 8.14
C LEU A 519 -8.67 13.97 8.95
N GLU A 520 -8.84 15.12 8.30
CA GLU A 520 -8.90 16.43 9.00
C GLU A 520 -10.10 16.48 9.94
N GLN A 521 -11.29 16.03 9.51
CA GLN A 521 -12.48 15.96 10.36
C GLN A 521 -12.32 14.95 11.51
N LEU A 522 -11.68 13.81 11.26
CA LEU A 522 -11.40 12.81 12.28
C LEU A 522 -10.45 13.35 13.34
N ALA A 523 -9.40 14.04 12.91
CA ALA A 523 -8.41 14.63 13.80
C ALA A 523 -8.99 15.76 14.69
N GLU A 524 -10.01 16.46 14.19
CA GLU A 524 -10.71 17.53 14.91
C GLU A 524 -11.96 17.04 15.66
N ASP A 525 -12.16 15.71 15.73
CA ASP A 525 -13.33 15.05 16.33
C ASP A 525 -14.68 15.55 15.79
N ARG A 526 -14.70 15.94 14.51
CA ARG A 526 -15.87 16.46 13.79
C ARG A 526 -16.43 15.49 12.75
N LEU A 527 -15.85 14.28 12.66
CA LEU A 527 -16.28 13.29 11.67
C LEU A 527 -17.73 12.84 11.99
N SER A 528 -18.61 12.92 10.99
CA SER A 528 -20.03 12.57 11.12
C SER A 528 -20.23 11.14 11.66
N LEU A 529 -21.10 10.98 12.66
CA LEU A 529 -21.48 9.67 13.18
C LEU A 529 -22.51 8.97 12.28
N GLU A 530 -23.26 9.72 11.49
CA GLU A 530 -24.24 9.18 10.54
C GLU A 530 -23.54 8.53 9.34
N ASP A 531 -22.47 9.18 8.83
CA ASP A 531 -21.73 8.70 7.67
C ASP A 531 -20.64 7.69 8.06
N PHE A 532 -20.12 7.78 9.28
CA PHE A 532 -19.04 6.92 9.79
C PHE A 532 -19.41 6.42 11.20
N GLY A 533 -20.22 5.36 11.23
CA GLY A 533 -20.70 4.76 12.48
C GLY A 533 -19.57 4.19 13.34
N VAL A 534 -19.80 4.12 14.66
CA VAL A 534 -18.87 3.49 15.61
C VAL A 534 -19.21 2.02 15.76
N CYS A 535 -18.23 1.13 15.62
CA CYS A 535 -18.38 -0.27 15.95
C CYS A 535 -18.34 -0.46 17.47
N GLN A 536 -19.37 -1.07 18.02
CA GLN A 536 -19.44 -1.46 19.43
C GLN A 536 -19.20 -2.96 19.56
N SER A 537 -18.47 -3.36 20.58
CA SER A 537 -18.35 -4.78 20.90
C SER A 537 -19.69 -5.30 21.41
N THR A 538 -20.36 -6.18 20.68
CA THR A 538 -21.61 -6.85 21.08
C THR A 538 -21.37 -7.89 22.17
N ALA A 539 -20.55 -7.59 23.17
CA ALA A 539 -20.32 -8.45 24.32
C ALA A 539 -21.59 -8.69 25.21
N ASN A 540 -22.72 -8.07 24.87
CA ASN A 540 -23.95 -8.12 25.69
C ASN A 540 -25.04 -9.09 25.17
N GLU A 541 -24.83 -9.85 24.10
CA GLU A 541 -25.88 -10.77 23.61
C GLU A 541 -25.80 -12.23 24.10
N PHE A 542 -24.72 -12.61 24.79
CA PHE A 542 -24.71 -13.90 25.52
C PHE A 542 -24.83 -13.65 27.02
N GLY A 543 -26.08 -13.78 27.51
CA GLY A 543 -26.54 -13.55 28.85
C GLY A 543 -25.63 -14.06 29.99
N LEU A 544 -24.83 -13.16 30.51
CA LEU A 544 -24.45 -13.17 31.90
C LEU A 544 -24.97 -11.86 32.49
N ARG A 545 -26.24 -11.93 32.96
CA ARG A 545 -26.72 -11.00 33.95
C ARG A 545 -25.92 -11.23 35.23
N GLU A 546 -24.83 -10.50 35.37
CA GLU A 546 -24.27 -10.22 36.68
C GLU A 546 -24.66 -8.81 37.09
N ALA A 547 -25.27 -8.79 38.26
CA ALA A 547 -25.86 -7.67 38.92
C ALA A 547 -24.83 -6.53 39.15
N GLY A 548 -25.29 -5.30 38.92
CA GLY A 548 -24.91 -4.16 39.69
C GLY A 548 -23.59 -3.51 39.30
N TYR A 549 -23.55 -2.83 38.16
CA TYR A 549 -22.78 -1.60 38.04
C TYR A 549 -23.74 -0.47 37.71
N ALA A 550 -24.13 0.23 38.78
CA ALA A 550 -24.70 1.53 38.70
C ALA A 550 -23.76 2.45 37.93
N GLU A 551 -24.34 3.21 37.02
CA GLU A 551 -23.89 4.53 36.55
C GLU A 551 -22.44 4.88 36.87
N LEU A 552 -21.51 4.36 36.08
CA LEU A 552 -20.29 5.09 35.76
C LEU A 552 -20.50 5.63 34.35
N GLY A 553 -20.93 6.86 34.30
CA GLY A 553 -20.92 7.67 33.11
C GLY A 553 -19.61 7.42 32.38
N ALA A 554 -19.71 7.22 31.07
CA ALA A 554 -18.54 7.29 30.21
C ALA A 554 -17.68 8.44 30.74
N PRO A 555 -16.36 8.25 31.02
CA PRO A 555 -15.55 9.39 31.27
C PRO A 555 -15.67 10.21 29.98
N ALA A 556 -16.44 11.30 30.05
CA ALA A 556 -16.26 12.40 29.16
C ALA A 556 -14.75 12.63 29.30
N ILE A 557 -13.99 12.25 28.27
CA ILE A 557 -12.65 12.76 28.11
C ILE A 557 -12.91 14.25 28.11
N GLN A 558 -12.60 14.88 29.24
CA GLN A 558 -12.57 16.32 29.33
C GLN A 558 -11.45 16.76 28.40
N ALA A 559 -11.82 16.92 27.13
CA ALA A 559 -10.98 17.43 26.04
C ALA A 559 -10.62 18.91 26.28
N LYS A 560 -10.36 19.29 27.51
CA LYS A 560 -10.08 20.71 27.84
C LYS A 560 -8.66 20.99 28.28
N ASP A 561 -7.85 19.99 28.65
CA ASP A 561 -6.54 20.30 29.25
C ASP A 561 -5.31 19.76 28.52
N ASP A 562 -5.46 18.82 27.53
CA ASP A 562 -4.29 18.28 26.81
C ASP A 562 -4.07 18.86 25.39
N TRP A 563 -4.93 19.75 24.92
CA TRP A 563 -4.83 20.36 23.60
C TRP A 563 -4.45 21.86 23.63
N SER A 564 -3.99 22.39 24.77
CA SER A 564 -3.50 23.76 24.82
C SER A 564 -2.10 23.82 24.20
N PHE A 565 -1.98 24.58 23.13
CA PHE A 565 -0.72 25.05 22.57
C PHE A 565 0.06 25.82 23.65
N ALA A 566 0.90 25.11 24.41
CA ALA A 566 1.92 25.75 25.21
C ALA A 566 3.26 25.59 24.52
N SER A 567 3.71 26.68 23.95
CA SER A 567 5.05 26.89 23.46
C SER A 567 6.09 26.57 24.55
N VAL A 568 6.96 25.60 24.28
CA VAL A 568 8.27 25.56 24.91
C VAL A 568 9.31 25.55 23.81
N ALA A 569 9.93 26.71 23.60
CA ALA A 569 11.15 26.83 22.85
C ALA A 569 12.30 26.22 23.65
N GLY A 570 13.13 25.42 23.01
CA GLY A 570 14.47 25.13 23.44
C GLY A 570 14.81 23.66 23.59
N ILE A 571 15.79 23.32 22.82
CA ILE A 571 16.78 22.26 22.88
C ILE A 571 16.58 21.16 21.83
N VAL A 572 17.45 21.27 20.85
CA VAL A 572 17.66 20.32 19.77
C VAL A 572 18.49 19.15 20.30
N GLU A 573 17.86 18.03 20.53
CA GLU A 573 18.47 16.71 20.38
C GLU A 573 17.50 15.86 19.56
N ALA A 574 18.02 15.18 18.54
CA ALA A 574 17.25 14.29 17.67
C ALA A 574 16.79 13.07 18.48
N GLU A 575 15.85 13.28 19.38
CA GLU A 575 15.20 12.22 20.14
C GLU A 575 14.28 11.41 19.22
N LYS A 576 14.47 10.12 19.26
CA LYS A 576 13.62 9.09 18.67
C LYS A 576 12.17 9.38 19.04
N THR A 577 11.40 9.99 18.14
CA THR A 577 9.99 10.32 18.36
C THR A 577 9.21 9.03 18.61
N GLU A 578 8.80 8.79 19.83
CA GLU A 578 7.88 7.71 20.17
C GLU A 578 6.49 8.04 19.64
N VAL A 579 5.85 7.07 18.99
CA VAL A 579 4.46 7.22 18.51
C VAL A 579 3.53 7.16 19.73
N SER A 580 2.82 8.25 20.02
CA SER A 580 1.89 8.35 21.15
C SER A 580 0.44 8.08 20.74
N HIS A 581 0.08 8.45 19.52
CA HIS A 581 -1.25 8.27 18.94
C HIS A 581 -1.17 7.68 17.56
N ARG A 582 -2.15 6.85 17.18
CA ARG A 582 -2.19 6.23 15.86
C ARG A 582 -3.56 6.35 15.22
N ILE A 583 -3.57 6.75 13.96
CA ILE A 583 -4.74 6.73 13.08
C ILE A 583 -4.44 5.74 11.97
N ILE A 584 -5.24 4.71 11.83
CA ILE A 584 -5.16 3.73 10.75
C ILE A 584 -6.38 3.90 9.87
N VAL A 585 -6.18 4.19 8.60
CA VAL A 585 -7.23 4.14 7.59
C VAL A 585 -7.07 2.87 6.79
N PHE A 586 -8.15 2.13 6.60
CA PHE A 586 -8.16 0.93 5.77
C PHE A 586 -9.24 1.01 4.70
N VAL A 587 -8.86 0.89 3.43
CA VAL A 587 -9.77 1.04 2.29
C VAL A 587 -10.05 -0.33 1.64
N LEU A 588 -11.30 -0.78 1.73
CA LEU A 588 -11.80 -1.95 1.00
C LEU A 588 -11.86 -1.63 -0.49
N GLY A 589 -11.27 -2.46 -1.32
CA GLY A 589 -11.10 -2.21 -2.75
C GLY A 589 -9.78 -1.52 -3.12
N GLY A 590 -8.95 -1.16 -2.11
CA GLY A 590 -7.59 -0.62 -2.31
C GLY A 590 -7.47 0.89 -2.16
N PHE A 591 -6.25 1.36 -1.96
CA PHE A 591 -5.90 2.77 -1.79
C PHE A 591 -4.86 3.21 -2.83
N THR A 592 -4.59 4.52 -2.93
CA THR A 592 -3.77 5.13 -3.98
C THR A 592 -2.55 5.88 -3.42
N HIS A 593 -1.58 6.22 -4.29
CA HIS A 593 -0.43 7.04 -3.93
C HIS A 593 -0.83 8.47 -3.51
N SER A 594 -1.87 9.02 -4.14
CA SER A 594 -2.41 10.34 -3.76
C SER A 594 -2.97 10.34 -2.33
N GLU A 595 -3.59 9.24 -1.90
CA GLU A 595 -4.09 9.07 -0.54
C GLU A 595 -2.95 8.91 0.49
N LEU A 596 -1.84 8.25 0.12
CA LEU A 596 -0.63 8.23 0.95
C LEU A 596 -0.03 9.64 1.13
N ARG A 597 0.02 10.42 0.05
CA ARG A 597 0.52 11.80 0.08
C ARG A 597 -0.33 12.67 1.02
N VAL A 598 -1.65 12.65 0.87
CA VAL A 598 -2.53 13.47 1.73
C VAL A 598 -2.50 13.03 3.20
N ALA A 599 -2.32 11.74 3.48
CA ALA A 599 -2.14 11.25 4.84
C ALA A 599 -0.87 11.82 5.49
N LYS A 600 0.23 11.95 4.72
CA LYS A 600 1.44 12.64 5.18
C LYS A 600 1.19 14.12 5.45
N GLU A 601 0.53 14.82 4.51
CA GLU A 601 0.20 16.24 4.65
C GLU A 601 -0.64 16.51 5.91
N VAL A 602 -1.60 15.62 6.21
CA VAL A 602 -2.41 15.74 7.43
C VAL A 602 -1.58 15.42 8.67
N GLN A 603 -0.77 14.37 8.65
CA GLN A 603 0.10 14.02 9.78
C GLN A 603 1.04 15.15 10.17
N GLU A 604 1.60 15.89 9.20
CA GLU A 604 2.48 17.04 9.45
C GLU A 604 1.81 18.19 10.20
N LYS A 605 0.46 18.28 10.15
CA LYS A 605 -0.35 19.26 10.87
C LYS A 605 -0.76 18.78 12.26
N LEU A 606 -0.63 17.48 12.56
CA LEU A 606 -1.04 16.87 13.82
C LEU A 606 0.03 17.03 14.91
N PRO A 607 -0.32 16.85 16.18
CA PRO A 607 0.62 16.87 17.28
C PRO A 607 1.78 15.88 17.06
N ARG A 608 2.98 16.25 17.50
CA ARG A 608 4.15 15.38 17.44
C ARG A 608 3.87 14.03 18.13
N GLY A 609 4.29 12.94 17.50
CA GLY A 609 4.02 11.59 17.98
C GLY A 609 2.73 10.97 17.42
N THR A 610 1.93 11.69 16.62
CA THR A 610 0.80 11.09 15.89
C THR A 610 1.29 10.43 14.61
N GLU A 611 0.99 9.14 14.44
CA GLU A 611 1.26 8.39 13.21
C GLU A 611 -0.05 8.17 12.44
N VAL A 612 -0.06 8.51 11.15
CA VAL A 612 -1.18 8.25 10.24
C VAL A 612 -0.75 7.19 9.24
N LEU A 613 -1.43 6.03 9.28
CA LEU A 613 -1.21 4.90 8.38
C LEU A 613 -2.38 4.76 7.42
N VAL A 614 -2.08 4.46 6.16
CA VAL A 614 -3.08 4.13 5.14
C VAL A 614 -2.86 2.72 4.67
N GLY A 615 -3.90 1.91 4.79
CA GLY A 615 -3.89 0.55 4.31
C GLY A 615 -5.05 0.25 3.39
N GLY A 616 -4.99 -0.90 2.74
CA GLY A 616 -6.09 -1.37 1.92
C GLY A 616 -5.89 -2.81 1.45
N THR A 617 -6.88 -3.31 0.74
CA THR A 617 -6.79 -4.66 0.17
C THR A 617 -5.71 -4.75 -0.91
N SER A 618 -5.45 -3.64 -1.63
CA SER A 618 -4.40 -3.51 -2.64
C SER A 618 -3.92 -2.06 -2.76
N LEU A 619 -2.75 -1.86 -3.36
CA LEU A 619 -2.29 -0.56 -3.81
C LEU A 619 -2.75 -0.35 -5.25
N LEU A 620 -3.53 0.71 -5.49
CA LEU A 620 -4.13 1.00 -6.78
C LEU A 620 -3.32 2.04 -7.57
N THR A 621 -3.17 1.74 -8.84
CA THR A 621 -2.98 2.71 -9.93
C THR A 621 -4.13 2.52 -10.91
N PRO A 622 -4.40 3.46 -11.83
CA PRO A 622 -5.43 3.27 -12.84
C PRO A 622 -5.27 1.96 -13.62
N LYS A 623 -4.05 1.61 -14.00
CA LYS A 623 -3.75 0.34 -14.69
C LYS A 623 -4.04 -0.88 -13.82
N ARG A 624 -3.70 -0.83 -12.52
CA ARG A 624 -3.98 -1.93 -11.58
C ARG A 624 -5.48 -2.07 -11.33
N LEU A 625 -6.22 -0.96 -11.25
CA LEU A 625 -7.68 -0.97 -11.15
C LEU A 625 -8.32 -1.61 -12.38
N ILE A 626 -7.93 -1.18 -13.58
CA ILE A 626 -8.41 -1.74 -14.86
C ILE A 626 -8.12 -3.25 -14.92
N ARG A 627 -6.90 -3.66 -14.56
CA ARG A 627 -6.50 -5.08 -14.50
C ARG A 627 -7.35 -5.89 -13.50
N ALA A 628 -7.63 -5.35 -12.32
CA ALA A 628 -8.45 -5.99 -11.30
C ALA A 628 -9.93 -6.16 -11.71
N LEU A 629 -10.42 -5.29 -12.58
CA LEU A 629 -11.78 -5.34 -13.13
C LEU A 629 -11.90 -6.22 -14.38
N ARG A 630 -10.78 -6.61 -15.01
CA ARG A 630 -10.82 -7.52 -16.17
C ARG A 630 -11.36 -8.88 -15.75
N PRO A 631 -12.34 -9.43 -16.48
CA PRO A 631 -12.79 -10.79 -16.24
C PRO A 631 -11.61 -11.76 -16.34
N LYS A 632 -11.48 -12.67 -15.39
CA LYS A 632 -10.55 -13.79 -15.53
C LYS A 632 -11.01 -14.60 -16.72
N THR A 633 -10.31 -14.53 -17.85
CA THR A 633 -10.49 -15.50 -18.93
C THR A 633 -10.07 -16.84 -18.35
N ASP A 634 -10.97 -17.83 -18.38
CA ASP A 634 -10.64 -19.23 -18.16
C ASP A 634 -9.71 -19.68 -19.31
N THR A 635 -8.48 -19.22 -19.30
CA THR A 635 -7.44 -19.83 -20.14
C THR A 635 -7.14 -21.18 -19.54
N ALA A 636 -7.71 -22.20 -20.18
CA ALA A 636 -7.34 -23.61 -20.06
C ALA A 636 -5.88 -23.85 -20.54
N GLU A 637 -4.93 -23.02 -20.11
CA GLU A 637 -3.49 -23.15 -20.38
C GLU A 637 -2.72 -23.51 -19.12
N GLY A 638 -3.15 -24.58 -18.46
CA GLY A 638 -2.48 -25.14 -17.29
C GLY A 638 -2.45 -26.66 -17.27
N LYS A 639 -2.85 -27.33 -18.36
CA LYS A 639 -2.80 -28.81 -18.44
C LYS A 639 -2.48 -29.28 -19.85
N ASN A 640 -1.34 -28.97 -20.43
CA ASN A 640 -0.73 -29.77 -21.48
C ASN A 640 0.72 -29.33 -21.71
N GLY A 641 1.63 -29.91 -21.00
CA GLY A 641 3.07 -29.75 -21.15
C GLY A 641 3.84 -30.93 -20.59
N ARG A 642 3.31 -32.16 -20.79
CA ARG A 642 4.09 -33.40 -20.64
C ARG A 642 3.47 -34.48 -21.52
N VAL A 643 3.87 -34.54 -22.79
CA VAL A 643 3.99 -35.78 -23.55
C VAL A 643 5.11 -35.55 -24.58
N GLY A 644 6.20 -36.32 -24.45
CA GLY A 644 6.98 -36.94 -25.53
C GLY A 644 7.95 -36.03 -26.28
N GLU A 645 9.19 -36.04 -25.98
CA GLU A 645 10.33 -36.79 -26.56
C GLU A 645 11.62 -36.38 -25.88
#